data_141414095531d6c22ef3175fc694aa3e
#
_entry.id   141414095531d6c22ef3175fc694aa3e
#
_cell.length_a   1.000
_cell.length_b   1.000
_cell.length_c   1.000
_cell.angle_alpha   90.00
_cell.angle_beta   90.00
_cell.angle_gamma   90.00
#
_symmetry.space_group_name_H-M   'P 1'
#
loop_
_entity.id
_entity.type
_entity.pdbx_description
1 polymer ?
#
loop_
_entity_poly.entity_id
_entity_poly.type
_entity_poly.pdbx_seq_one_letter_code
_entity_poly.pdbx_strand_id
1 'polypeptide(L)'
;MRLWGSGACGSLSDLVAEGTAPCDFVLTPTLSVGYPRPEPYWRGAMDKLRLLDEAYLPLVTKPSRYTGSFLHAARKDPSKARVRLLLCFPDLYEIGMSYLGLKILYHIINGRPDGVAELCFTPWSDMERLMRAEGLPLYSLESRTPAREFDLIGFSLQYELSYTNVLTMIDLAQMPLRTKDRREDDPIVIAGGLCTVNPEPLAPFIDGFVIGDGEEVIQELCDLMAERRETRMPRAEVIRRMGAVEGVYVPALYAEVKNPFGYIAREPLPDAPAAKPRFRYVASLLPEYYPERPLISPTEITHDRLGVEVMRGCTRGCRFCLAGYMNRPLREKRADEVVKEVQCGIVHAGWDEVSLLSLSTTDYKQLPVVLHELDRFTNEQGVSISLPSTRVGTLAPSVAEKIGQGRKGSITFAPEAGTQRMRDVINKGIDEAELEYSVKLARDQGWGGIKFYFMIGLPTETDADVDGIADTLRKSQEWAKGGNKRMHFNVGLSPHVPKPHTPFQWEIQDDMDTLKRKIDRLKIGFRGMSTVRLKWREPKTAFLEGVFARGDVRTADALEEAWRMGARFDGWSECFDFDLWMRAFERIGMDPSIYLRPRDLDEQLPWDHIRTPVVKKFLLTERAKAYAAALTPDCRDHACYRCGAPCFTPKARDGRHLSLQLAPGQGVEPKSLDFSIPPEVTGADITTRIEELKAKPIEALLEDVTAPPGPPVKAATPPAPAANGNGKGNGNGNGDGDGREFGRRRRVWPAAARGPQASRYRVVYEKAG
;
A
#
# COMPACT_ATOMS: atom_id res chain seq x y z
N MET A 1 62.49 1.22 26.56
CA MET A 1 63.64 2.07 26.27
C MET A 1 63.17 3.11 25.24
N ARG A 2 62.91 4.32 25.70
CA ARG A 2 63.38 5.64 25.27
C ARG A 2 63.28 5.90 23.78
N LEU A 3 62.71 7.03 23.19
CA LEU A 3 62.51 8.44 23.60
C LEU A 3 61.58 9.07 22.56
N TRP A 4 60.59 9.80 22.93
CA TRP A 4 60.32 11.23 22.94
C TRP A 4 60.55 12.04 21.64
N GLY A 5 59.50 12.78 21.28
CA GLY A 5 59.51 13.93 20.40
C GLY A 5 58.17 14.64 20.35
N SER A 6 57.99 15.65 21.19
CA SER A 6 56.84 16.55 21.29
C SER A 6 56.85 17.61 20.18
N GLY A 7 55.67 18.04 19.75
CA GLY A 7 55.50 19.19 18.84
C GLY A 7 54.05 19.66 18.75
N ALA A 8 53.71 20.59 19.61
CA ALA A 8 52.87 21.76 19.58
C ALA A 8 51.54 21.77 18.78
N CYS A 9 50.49 22.06 19.53
CA CYS A 9 49.18 22.59 19.22
C CYS A 9 49.27 23.92 18.43
N GLY A 10 48.55 24.04 17.32
CA GLY A 10 48.32 25.30 16.62
C GLY A 10 46.84 25.39 16.24
N SER A 11 46.19 26.44 16.72
CA SER A 11 44.76 26.71 16.59
C SER A 11 44.34 27.01 15.14
N LEU A 12 43.23 26.43 14.73
CA LEU A 12 42.50 26.74 13.48
C LEU A 12 41.69 28.04 13.65
N SER A 13 42.34 29.19 13.46
CA SER A 13 41.64 30.49 13.37
C SER A 13 42.25 31.56 12.49
N ASP A 14 43.17 31.24 11.56
CA ASP A 14 43.67 32.22 10.63
C ASP A 14 43.92 31.59 9.25
N LEU A 15 42.90 31.69 8.38
CA LEU A 15 43.04 31.65 6.90
C LEU A 15 41.67 31.95 6.26
N VAL A 16 41.26 33.24 6.40
CA VAL A 16 40.33 33.88 5.50
C VAL A 16 41.01 35.12 4.97
N ALA A 17 41.53 35.05 3.77
CA ALA A 17 41.68 36.11 2.78
C ALA A 17 42.67 35.64 1.72
N GLU A 18 42.19 35.36 0.54
CA GLU A 18 42.65 35.92 -0.74
C GLU A 18 42.09 35.06 -1.87
N GLY A 19 41.30 35.73 -2.73
CA GLY A 19 40.68 35.10 -3.88
C GLY A 19 41.71 34.82 -4.98
N THR A 20 41.39 33.82 -5.79
CA THR A 20 41.59 33.86 -7.26
C THR A 20 41.12 32.57 -7.91
N ALA A 21 40.24 32.75 -8.92
CA ALA A 21 40.00 31.96 -10.13
C ALA A 21 39.42 30.52 -10.08
N PRO A 22 38.49 30.24 -10.98
CA PRO A 22 37.80 28.95 -11.07
C PRO A 22 38.69 27.90 -11.73
N CYS A 23 38.82 26.75 -11.09
CA CYS A 23 39.41 25.58 -11.75
C CYS A 23 38.33 24.93 -12.63
N ASP A 24 38.48 25.02 -13.92
CA ASP A 24 37.81 24.24 -14.95
C ASP A 24 38.11 22.75 -14.72
N PHE A 25 37.16 22.02 -14.16
CA PHE A 25 37.17 20.54 -14.23
C PHE A 25 36.62 20.12 -15.57
N VAL A 26 37.51 19.79 -16.50
CA VAL A 26 37.21 19.09 -17.73
C VAL A 26 36.66 17.69 -17.36
N LEU A 27 35.38 17.47 -17.61
CA LEU A 27 34.74 16.16 -17.55
C LEU A 27 35.28 15.31 -18.71
N THR A 28 36.14 14.36 -18.39
CA THR A 28 36.46 13.25 -19.30
C THR A 28 35.34 12.23 -19.33
N PRO A 29 35.09 11.59 -20.49
CA PRO A 29 33.85 10.78 -20.68
C PRO A 29 33.90 9.46 -19.92
N THR A 30 32.73 9.17 -19.32
CA THR A 30 32.21 7.87 -18.90
C THR A 30 33.11 6.65 -19.07
N LEU A 31 33.82 6.30 -18.01
CA LEU A 31 34.26 4.93 -17.80
C LEU A 31 33.07 4.13 -17.26
N SER A 32 32.56 3.21 -18.08
CA SER A 32 31.72 2.12 -17.61
C SER A 32 32.51 1.33 -16.57
N VAL A 33 32.22 1.53 -15.30
CA VAL A 33 32.81 0.74 -14.23
C VAL A 33 32.21 -0.66 -14.29
N GLY A 34 32.83 -1.51 -15.11
CA GLY A 34 32.65 -2.94 -15.05
C GLY A 34 33.21 -3.43 -13.71
N TYR A 35 32.33 -3.93 -12.83
CA TYR A 35 32.76 -4.58 -11.59
C TYR A 35 33.48 -5.89 -11.91
N PRO A 36 34.80 -6.02 -11.67
CA PRO A 36 35.48 -7.29 -11.78
C PRO A 36 35.15 -8.15 -10.55
N ARG A 37 34.86 -9.42 -10.75
CA ARG A 37 34.89 -10.42 -9.68
C ARG A 37 36.32 -10.95 -9.52
N PRO A 38 36.97 -10.75 -8.38
CA PRO A 38 37.90 -11.74 -7.85
C PRO A 38 37.24 -12.48 -6.67
N GLU A 39 37.35 -13.80 -6.62
CA GLU A 39 36.92 -14.66 -5.50
C GLU A 39 37.30 -14.17 -4.09
N PRO A 40 38.39 -13.43 -3.90
CA PRO A 40 38.76 -12.90 -2.58
C PRO A 40 37.79 -11.84 -2.02
N TYR A 41 37.02 -11.13 -2.88
CA TYR A 41 36.14 -10.04 -2.46
C TYR A 41 34.94 -10.52 -1.65
N TRP A 42 34.34 -11.66 -2.02
CA TRP A 42 33.16 -12.21 -1.34
C TRP A 42 33.48 -12.76 0.04
N ARG A 43 34.63 -13.40 0.22
CA ARG A 43 35.07 -13.85 1.57
C ARG A 43 35.23 -12.65 2.51
N GLY A 44 35.81 -11.55 2.01
CA GLY A 44 35.93 -10.33 2.79
C GLY A 44 34.60 -9.68 3.18
N ALA A 45 33.58 -9.70 2.31
CA ALA A 45 32.25 -9.17 2.61
C ALA A 45 31.51 -10.00 3.68
N MET A 46 31.55 -11.33 3.57
CA MET A 46 30.97 -12.24 4.58
C MET A 46 31.66 -12.11 5.93
N ASP A 47 32.99 -11.96 5.94
CA ASP A 47 33.75 -11.75 7.19
C ASP A 47 33.37 -10.42 7.86
N LYS A 48 33.13 -9.36 7.07
CA LYS A 48 32.64 -8.07 7.58
C LYS A 48 31.22 -8.19 8.14
N LEU A 49 30.30 -8.91 7.48
CA LEU A 49 28.96 -9.14 8.01
C LEU A 49 28.95 -9.95 9.31
N ARG A 50 29.94 -10.81 9.55
CA ARG A 50 30.13 -11.49 10.84
C ARG A 50 30.49 -10.53 11.98
N LEU A 51 31.17 -9.45 11.66
CA LEU A 51 31.54 -8.39 12.61
C LEU A 51 30.46 -7.31 12.76
N LEU A 52 29.29 -7.49 12.14
CA LEU A 52 28.23 -6.46 12.07
C LEU A 52 27.87 -5.94 13.47
N ASP A 53 27.58 -6.82 14.42
CA ASP A 53 27.11 -6.44 15.76
C ASP A 53 28.20 -5.74 16.59
N GLU A 54 29.45 -6.14 16.44
CA GLU A 54 30.56 -5.66 17.24
C GLU A 54 31.22 -4.40 16.69
N ALA A 55 31.38 -4.35 15.34
CA ALA A 55 32.16 -3.29 14.71
C ALA A 55 31.29 -2.18 14.08
N TYR A 56 30.12 -2.50 13.55
CA TYR A 56 29.35 -1.57 12.71
C TYR A 56 28.06 -1.08 13.35
N LEU A 57 27.26 -1.93 13.98
CA LEU A 57 26.00 -1.52 14.61
C LEU A 57 26.17 -0.51 15.76
N PRO A 58 27.26 -0.50 16.55
CA PRO A 58 27.49 0.55 17.53
C PRO A 58 27.67 1.96 16.93
N LEU A 59 27.94 2.07 15.62
CA LEU A 59 28.19 3.33 14.91
C LEU A 59 26.93 3.97 14.32
N VAL A 60 25.77 3.28 14.40
CA VAL A 60 24.49 3.77 13.85
C VAL A 60 23.53 4.17 14.96
N THR A 61 22.62 5.09 14.63
CA THR A 61 21.69 5.68 15.62
C THR A 61 20.66 4.70 16.16
N LYS A 62 20.27 3.70 15.38
CA LYS A 62 19.28 2.68 15.80
C LYS A 62 19.70 1.27 15.36
N PRO A 63 20.63 0.61 16.08
CA PRO A 63 21.13 -0.73 15.75
C PRO A 63 20.03 -1.79 15.59
N SER A 64 18.97 -1.69 16.38
CA SER A 64 17.85 -2.65 16.38
C SER A 64 17.14 -2.83 15.05
N ARG A 65 17.28 -1.89 14.10
CA ARG A 65 16.77 -2.02 12.71
C ARG A 65 17.47 -3.12 11.91
N TYR A 66 18.69 -3.51 12.32
CA TYR A 66 19.62 -4.30 11.52
C TYR A 66 20.01 -5.64 12.14
N THR A 67 19.49 -5.95 13.33
CA THR A 67 19.86 -7.15 14.09
C THR A 67 19.14 -8.42 13.64
N GLY A 68 17.96 -8.32 13.02
CA GLY A 68 17.14 -9.48 12.63
C GLY A 68 16.57 -10.28 13.79
N SER A 69 16.58 -9.73 15.01
CA SER A 69 16.22 -10.44 16.26
C SER A 69 14.72 -10.44 16.53
N PHE A 70 13.85 -10.59 15.51
CA PHE A 70 12.41 -10.66 15.72
C PHE A 70 11.93 -12.06 16.07
N LEU A 71 10.90 -12.14 16.95
CA LEU A 71 10.31 -13.41 17.34
C LEU A 71 9.47 -14.01 16.20
N HIS A 72 9.37 -15.32 16.20
CA HIS A 72 8.68 -16.13 15.21
C HIS A 72 9.28 -16.05 13.79
N ALA A 73 10.51 -15.53 13.67
CA ALA A 73 11.24 -15.64 12.42
C ALA A 73 11.38 -17.12 11.99
N ALA A 74 11.17 -17.38 10.71
CA ALA A 74 11.40 -18.71 10.16
C ALA A 74 12.90 -19.03 10.25
N ARG A 75 13.24 -20.17 10.85
CA ARG A 75 14.62 -20.66 10.96
C ARG A 75 14.75 -21.92 10.13
N LYS A 76 14.99 -21.74 8.84
CA LYS A 76 15.22 -22.81 7.89
C LYS A 76 16.69 -22.85 7.50
N ASP A 77 17.18 -24.01 7.12
CA ASP A 77 18.50 -24.16 6.52
C ASP A 77 18.46 -23.70 5.05
N PRO A 78 19.08 -22.55 4.69
CA PRO A 78 19.04 -22.05 3.34
C PRO A 78 19.69 -22.98 2.30
N SER A 79 20.59 -23.87 2.75
CA SER A 79 21.26 -24.84 1.87
C SER A 79 20.31 -25.93 1.34
N LYS A 80 19.20 -26.18 2.04
CA LYS A 80 18.16 -27.15 1.66
C LYS A 80 17.03 -26.53 0.85
N ALA A 81 17.00 -25.20 0.73
CA ALA A 81 15.99 -24.50 -0.03
C ALA A 81 16.23 -24.66 -1.53
N ARG A 82 15.16 -25.00 -2.27
CA ARG A 82 15.17 -24.98 -3.74
C ARG A 82 15.02 -23.56 -4.28
N VAL A 83 14.38 -22.66 -3.50
CA VAL A 83 14.22 -21.25 -3.83
C VAL A 83 14.41 -20.37 -2.60
N ARG A 84 15.12 -19.25 -2.78
CA ARG A 84 15.41 -18.25 -1.78
C ARG A 84 14.87 -16.89 -2.23
N LEU A 85 13.94 -16.34 -1.48
CA LEU A 85 13.29 -15.05 -1.77
C LEU A 85 13.70 -14.01 -0.73
N LEU A 86 14.20 -12.86 -1.17
CA LEU A 86 14.40 -11.69 -0.32
C LEU A 86 13.20 -10.75 -0.48
N LEU A 87 12.41 -10.60 0.56
CA LEU A 87 11.29 -9.66 0.62
C LEU A 87 11.77 -8.30 1.08
N CYS A 88 11.75 -7.34 0.16
CA CYS A 88 12.23 -5.99 0.37
C CYS A 88 11.08 -5.01 0.56
N PHE A 89 11.17 -4.18 1.60
CA PHE A 89 10.29 -3.03 1.75
C PHE A 89 11.13 -1.75 1.63
N PRO A 90 10.87 -0.88 0.61
CA PRO A 90 11.75 0.25 0.31
C PRO A 90 11.48 1.45 1.23
N ASP A 91 11.49 1.23 2.52
CA ASP A 91 11.41 2.20 3.60
C ASP A 91 12.06 1.66 4.86
N LEU A 92 11.97 2.41 5.97
CA LEU A 92 12.54 2.00 7.25
C LEU A 92 11.92 0.72 7.79
N TYR A 93 12.68 0.03 8.60
CA TYR A 93 12.28 -1.16 9.34
C TYR A 93 10.92 -0.99 10.05
N GLU A 94 10.71 0.15 10.73
CA GLU A 94 9.50 0.41 11.52
C GLU A 94 8.24 0.49 10.66
N ILE A 95 8.38 0.97 9.42
CA ILE A 95 7.28 1.02 8.45
C ILE A 95 7.03 -0.37 7.87
N GLY A 96 8.09 -1.02 7.38
CA GLY A 96 7.96 -2.32 6.72
C GLY A 96 7.49 -3.42 7.66
N MET A 97 7.98 -3.48 8.90
CA MET A 97 7.51 -4.43 9.91
C MET A 97 6.08 -4.17 10.39
N SER A 98 5.53 -2.98 10.12
CA SER A 98 4.12 -2.67 10.37
C SER A 98 3.20 -3.10 9.23
N TYR A 99 3.75 -3.48 8.05
CA TYR A 99 2.98 -3.79 6.86
C TYR A 99 2.55 -5.27 6.81
N LEU A 100 1.23 -5.52 6.88
CA LEU A 100 0.69 -6.89 6.94
C LEU A 100 0.96 -7.69 5.67
N GLY A 101 0.89 -7.08 4.49
CA GLY A 101 1.11 -7.78 3.21
C GLY A 101 2.50 -8.43 3.12
N LEU A 102 3.54 -7.79 3.66
CA LEU A 102 4.88 -8.36 3.73
C LEU A 102 4.90 -9.62 4.61
N LYS A 103 4.21 -9.58 5.77
CA LYS A 103 4.12 -10.71 6.71
C LYS A 103 3.34 -11.88 6.12
N ILE A 104 2.29 -11.60 5.32
CA ILE A 104 1.53 -12.61 4.57
C ILE A 104 2.45 -13.34 3.58
N LEU A 105 3.16 -12.62 2.72
CA LEU A 105 4.07 -13.23 1.74
C LEU A 105 5.21 -14.01 2.42
N TYR A 106 5.76 -13.46 3.51
CA TYR A 106 6.76 -14.14 4.34
C TYR A 106 6.22 -15.47 4.88
N HIS A 107 4.99 -15.46 5.42
CA HIS A 107 4.35 -16.66 5.96
C HIS A 107 4.12 -17.72 4.87
N ILE A 108 3.56 -17.32 3.72
CA ILE A 108 3.26 -18.22 2.60
C ILE A 108 4.51 -18.93 2.11
N ILE A 109 5.58 -18.20 1.85
CA ILE A 109 6.81 -18.80 1.31
C ILE A 109 7.54 -19.63 2.38
N ASN A 110 7.56 -19.18 3.62
CA ASN A 110 8.12 -19.98 4.70
C ASN A 110 7.23 -21.17 5.11
N GLY A 111 5.97 -21.21 4.73
CA GLY A 111 5.09 -22.39 4.81
C GLY A 111 5.47 -23.49 3.81
N ARG A 112 6.11 -23.16 2.68
CA ARG A 112 6.57 -24.15 1.71
C ARG A 112 7.71 -25.00 2.26
N PRO A 113 7.76 -26.31 1.99
CA PRO A 113 8.88 -27.16 2.46
C PRO A 113 10.20 -26.82 1.77
N ASP A 114 10.17 -26.28 0.56
CA ASP A 114 11.30 -26.03 -0.33
C ASP A 114 11.67 -24.54 -0.49
N GLY A 115 10.91 -23.63 0.14
CA GLY A 115 11.09 -22.19 0.06
C GLY A 115 11.66 -21.59 1.33
N VAL A 116 12.51 -20.56 1.19
CA VAL A 116 12.96 -19.67 2.28
C VAL A 116 12.72 -18.24 1.87
N ALA A 117 11.98 -17.48 2.68
CA ALA A 117 11.85 -16.04 2.57
C ALA A 117 12.50 -15.33 3.74
N GLU A 118 13.25 -14.28 3.48
CA GLU A 118 13.90 -13.42 4.46
C GLU A 118 13.56 -11.95 4.17
N LEU A 119 13.69 -11.08 5.19
CA LEU A 119 13.30 -9.68 5.14
C LEU A 119 14.48 -8.75 4.94
N CYS A 120 14.22 -7.64 4.23
CA CYS A 120 15.18 -6.56 4.06
C CYS A 120 14.45 -5.21 3.97
N PHE A 121 15.05 -4.18 4.57
CA PHE A 121 14.51 -2.81 4.60
C PHE A 121 15.59 -1.84 4.15
N THR A 122 15.17 -0.64 3.70
CA THR A 122 16.14 0.39 3.31
C THR A 122 16.94 0.85 4.52
N PRO A 123 18.27 0.79 4.48
CA PRO A 123 19.10 1.31 5.56
C PRO A 123 18.98 2.84 5.65
N TRP A 124 18.90 3.36 6.88
CA TRP A 124 18.90 4.80 7.12
C TRP A 124 20.23 5.41 6.69
N SER A 125 20.27 6.72 6.52
CA SER A 125 21.41 7.46 5.96
C SER A 125 22.75 7.23 6.67
N ASP A 126 22.76 6.97 7.97
CA ASP A 126 23.96 6.63 8.73
C ASP A 126 24.50 5.23 8.37
N MET A 127 23.59 4.26 8.30
CA MET A 127 23.94 2.90 7.91
C MET A 127 24.29 2.82 6.42
N GLU A 128 23.58 3.53 5.53
CA GLU A 128 23.92 3.59 4.10
C GLU A 128 25.35 4.11 3.89
N ARG A 129 25.70 5.20 4.57
CA ARG A 129 27.06 5.76 4.50
C ARG A 129 28.12 4.76 4.98
N LEU A 130 27.85 4.09 6.09
CA LEU A 130 28.74 3.07 6.64
C LEU A 130 28.91 1.90 5.67
N MET A 131 27.81 1.39 5.13
CA MET A 131 27.84 0.30 4.15
C MET A 131 28.67 0.67 2.92
N ARG A 132 28.52 1.89 2.41
CA ARG A 132 29.30 2.37 1.27
C ARG A 132 30.78 2.54 1.59
N ALA A 133 31.11 3.13 2.74
CA ALA A 133 32.48 3.35 3.17
C ALA A 133 33.25 2.03 3.38
N GLU A 134 32.58 1.04 3.95
CA GLU A 134 33.15 -0.26 4.29
C GLU A 134 32.97 -1.30 3.16
N GLY A 135 32.20 -1.00 2.11
CA GLY A 135 31.85 -1.96 1.06
C GLY A 135 31.00 -3.12 1.56
N LEU A 136 30.17 -2.89 2.59
CA LEU A 136 29.19 -3.87 3.08
C LEU A 136 28.04 -4.00 2.07
N PRO A 137 27.70 -5.21 1.62
CA PRO A 137 26.56 -5.41 0.75
C PRO A 137 25.24 -5.27 1.54
N LEU A 138 24.14 -4.97 0.85
CA LEU A 138 22.80 -5.15 1.40
C LEU A 138 22.60 -6.63 1.75
N TYR A 139 21.97 -6.90 2.89
CA TYR A 139 21.82 -8.25 3.42
C TYR A 139 20.42 -8.48 4.01
N SER A 140 20.00 -9.74 4.08
CA SER A 140 18.79 -10.17 4.78
C SER A 140 18.96 -10.09 6.29
N LEU A 141 17.89 -9.78 7.01
CA LEU A 141 17.97 -9.61 8.46
C LEU A 141 18.15 -10.94 9.22
N GLU A 142 17.56 -12.05 8.75
CA GLU A 142 17.55 -13.34 9.46
C GLU A 142 18.91 -14.03 9.39
N SER A 143 19.43 -14.25 8.20
CA SER A 143 20.67 -15.01 7.98
C SER A 143 21.89 -14.14 7.71
N ARG A 144 21.71 -12.83 7.52
CA ARG A 144 22.75 -11.89 7.05
C ARG A 144 23.36 -12.32 5.70
N THR A 145 22.57 -12.99 4.90
CA THR A 145 22.98 -13.34 3.54
C THR A 145 22.96 -12.10 2.65
N PRO A 146 24.02 -11.83 1.87
CA PRO A 146 24.00 -10.76 0.87
C PRO A 146 22.81 -10.88 -0.07
N ALA A 147 22.13 -9.75 -0.35
CA ALA A 147 20.92 -9.72 -1.17
C ALA A 147 21.12 -10.35 -2.56
N ARG A 148 22.32 -10.21 -3.14
CA ARG A 148 22.69 -10.77 -4.42
C ARG A 148 22.74 -12.29 -4.45
N GLU A 149 22.78 -12.97 -3.31
CA GLU A 149 22.82 -14.44 -3.24
C GLU A 149 21.42 -15.09 -3.23
N PHE A 150 20.36 -14.31 -3.29
CA PHE A 150 19.00 -14.81 -3.42
C PHE A 150 18.66 -15.13 -4.88
N ASP A 151 17.68 -16.01 -5.10
CA ASP A 151 17.17 -16.32 -6.45
C ASP A 151 16.23 -15.25 -6.95
N LEU A 152 15.45 -14.65 -6.03
CA LEU A 152 14.41 -13.66 -6.28
C LEU A 152 14.48 -12.55 -5.23
N ILE A 153 14.41 -11.30 -5.68
CA ILE A 153 14.26 -10.11 -4.81
C ILE A 153 12.89 -9.49 -5.12
N GLY A 154 12.02 -9.39 -4.11
CA GLY A 154 10.66 -8.87 -4.25
C GLY A 154 10.45 -7.57 -3.49
N PHE A 155 10.17 -6.46 -4.19
CA PHE A 155 9.85 -5.17 -3.58
C PHE A 155 8.35 -4.99 -3.36
N SER A 156 7.95 -4.50 -2.17
CA SER A 156 6.58 -4.07 -1.87
C SER A 156 6.42 -2.57 -2.08
N LEU A 157 5.81 -2.14 -3.18
CA LEU A 157 5.66 -0.75 -3.58
C LEU A 157 4.29 -0.19 -3.16
N GLN A 158 4.26 0.59 -2.08
CA GLN A 158 3.02 1.16 -1.56
C GLN A 158 2.90 2.67 -1.79
N TYR A 159 4.00 3.33 -2.14
CA TYR A 159 4.08 4.77 -2.27
C TYR A 159 5.17 5.21 -3.24
N GLU A 160 4.84 6.11 -4.16
CA GLU A 160 5.73 6.53 -5.26
C GLU A 160 7.02 7.20 -4.75
N LEU A 161 6.96 7.94 -3.64
CA LEU A 161 8.14 8.62 -3.08
C LEU A 161 9.11 7.68 -2.33
N SER A 162 8.92 6.37 -2.44
CA SER A 162 9.89 5.36 -2.01
C SER A 162 10.79 4.85 -3.15
N TYR A 163 10.62 5.34 -4.38
CA TYR A 163 11.32 4.80 -5.55
C TYR A 163 12.84 5.01 -5.51
N THR A 164 13.33 6.13 -4.96
CA THR A 164 14.78 6.33 -4.74
C THR A 164 15.37 5.29 -3.78
N ASN A 165 14.57 4.81 -2.82
CA ASN A 165 14.99 3.76 -1.90
C ASN A 165 15.11 2.40 -2.60
N VAL A 166 14.28 2.12 -3.63
CA VAL A 166 14.42 0.92 -4.47
C VAL A 166 15.79 0.92 -5.14
N LEU A 167 16.19 2.05 -5.77
CA LEU A 167 17.49 2.17 -6.40
C LEU A 167 18.63 2.02 -5.39
N THR A 168 18.49 2.63 -4.20
CA THR A 168 19.47 2.49 -3.11
C THR A 168 19.64 1.02 -2.71
N MET A 169 18.55 0.25 -2.58
CA MET A 169 18.63 -1.15 -2.20
C MET A 169 19.26 -2.02 -3.31
N ILE A 170 18.95 -1.77 -4.59
CA ILE A 170 19.55 -2.48 -5.73
C ILE A 170 21.08 -2.17 -5.79
N ASP A 171 21.47 -0.93 -5.62
CA ASP A 171 22.88 -0.52 -5.65
C ASP A 171 23.66 -1.10 -4.47
N LEU A 172 23.11 -1.04 -3.24
CA LEU A 172 23.72 -1.66 -2.07
C LEU A 172 23.75 -3.20 -2.15
N ALA A 173 22.85 -3.82 -2.92
CA ALA A 173 22.94 -5.22 -3.28
C ALA A 173 24.09 -5.52 -4.25
N GLN A 174 24.85 -4.49 -4.68
CA GLN A 174 25.96 -4.56 -5.63
C GLN A 174 25.54 -5.16 -6.98
N MET A 175 24.34 -4.78 -7.43
CA MET A 175 23.76 -5.18 -8.71
C MET A 175 23.67 -3.96 -9.64
N PRO A 176 23.77 -4.16 -10.96
CA PRO A 176 23.42 -3.11 -11.91
C PRO A 176 22.00 -2.60 -11.68
N LEU A 177 21.81 -1.28 -11.68
CA LEU A 177 20.48 -0.67 -11.48
C LEU A 177 19.53 -1.13 -12.58
N ARG A 178 19.91 -0.93 -13.84
CA ARG A 178 19.06 -1.21 -15.00
C ARG A 178 19.08 -2.71 -15.34
N THR A 179 17.90 -3.24 -15.64
CA THR A 179 17.70 -4.67 -15.96
C THR A 179 18.53 -5.12 -17.15
N LYS A 180 18.71 -4.26 -18.16
CA LYS A 180 19.51 -4.54 -19.37
C LYS A 180 21.00 -4.81 -19.10
N ASP A 181 21.51 -4.31 -17.97
CA ASP A 181 22.92 -4.40 -17.59
C ASP A 181 23.18 -5.56 -16.60
N ARG A 182 22.13 -6.28 -16.19
CA ARG A 182 22.20 -7.41 -15.24
C ARG A 182 22.82 -8.64 -15.89
N ARG A 183 23.56 -9.36 -15.07
CA ARG A 183 24.26 -10.59 -15.46
C ARG A 183 23.37 -11.79 -15.36
N GLU A 184 23.81 -12.90 -15.96
CA GLU A 184 23.10 -14.17 -15.92
C GLU A 184 22.86 -14.69 -14.50
N ASP A 185 23.80 -14.47 -13.59
CA ASP A 185 23.78 -14.93 -12.20
C ASP A 185 23.18 -13.91 -11.21
N ASP A 186 22.77 -12.73 -11.68
CA ASP A 186 22.08 -11.77 -10.80
C ASP A 186 20.65 -12.29 -10.48
N PRO A 187 20.15 -12.04 -9.27
CA PRO A 187 18.75 -12.32 -8.91
C PRO A 187 17.75 -11.74 -9.91
N ILE A 188 16.62 -12.38 -10.03
CA ILE A 188 15.46 -11.76 -10.67
C ILE A 188 14.86 -10.77 -9.69
N VAL A 189 14.57 -9.56 -10.15
CA VAL A 189 13.99 -8.49 -9.31
C VAL A 189 12.54 -8.26 -9.73
N ILE A 190 11.62 -8.47 -8.80
CA ILE A 190 10.19 -8.22 -9.00
C ILE A 190 9.69 -7.13 -8.07
N ALA A 191 8.56 -6.54 -8.42
CA ALA A 191 7.86 -5.60 -7.54
C ALA A 191 6.36 -5.88 -7.53
N GLY A 192 5.73 -5.75 -6.36
CA GLY A 192 4.28 -5.85 -6.17
C GLY A 192 3.77 -4.68 -5.33
N GLY A 193 2.47 -4.56 -5.18
CA GLY A 193 1.81 -3.54 -4.39
C GLY A 193 1.06 -2.50 -5.22
N LEU A 194 0.42 -1.54 -4.54
CA LEU A 194 -0.56 -0.67 -5.18
C LEU A 194 0.03 0.25 -6.26
N CYS A 195 1.31 0.63 -6.16
CA CYS A 195 1.97 1.49 -7.16
C CYS A 195 2.24 0.77 -8.48
N THR A 196 2.17 -0.57 -8.53
CA THR A 196 2.44 -1.32 -9.77
C THR A 196 1.37 -1.18 -10.86
N VAL A 197 0.26 -0.50 -10.56
CA VAL A 197 -0.77 -0.16 -11.55
C VAL A 197 -0.29 0.89 -12.57
N ASN A 198 0.78 1.64 -12.25
CA ASN A 198 1.61 2.35 -13.21
C ASN A 198 3.08 1.97 -12.97
N PRO A 199 3.58 0.90 -13.60
CA PRO A 199 4.93 0.39 -13.35
C PRO A 199 6.02 1.19 -14.06
N GLU A 200 5.66 2.08 -14.97
CA GLU A 200 6.59 2.69 -15.95
C GLU A 200 7.75 3.48 -15.32
N PRO A 201 7.58 4.22 -14.21
CA PRO A 201 8.70 4.92 -13.58
C PRO A 201 9.81 4.01 -13.06
N LEU A 202 9.49 2.72 -12.80
CA LEU A 202 10.46 1.73 -12.35
C LEU A 202 10.75 0.63 -13.40
N ALA A 203 10.10 0.66 -14.56
CA ALA A 203 10.22 -0.36 -15.59
C ALA A 203 11.68 -0.67 -16.02
N PRO A 204 12.62 0.30 -16.13
CA PRO A 204 14.01 -0.01 -16.45
C PRO A 204 14.80 -0.71 -15.33
N PHE A 205 14.30 -0.73 -14.09
CA PHE A 205 15.03 -1.25 -12.92
C PHE A 205 14.47 -2.58 -12.40
N ILE A 206 13.27 -2.98 -12.79
CA ILE A 206 12.53 -4.14 -12.30
C ILE A 206 12.28 -5.12 -13.44
N ASP A 207 12.61 -6.40 -13.24
CA ASP A 207 12.44 -7.45 -14.26
C ASP A 207 10.98 -7.81 -14.50
N GLY A 208 10.15 -7.78 -13.45
CA GLY A 208 8.72 -8.06 -13.55
C GLY A 208 7.89 -7.41 -12.44
N PHE A 209 6.68 -6.99 -12.78
CA PHE A 209 5.74 -6.40 -11.84
C PHE A 209 4.55 -7.33 -11.62
N VAL A 210 4.25 -7.62 -10.37
CA VAL A 210 3.03 -8.32 -9.96
C VAL A 210 1.90 -7.30 -9.83
N ILE A 211 0.90 -7.44 -10.69
CA ILE A 211 -0.25 -6.55 -10.75
C ILE A 211 -1.43 -7.23 -10.04
N GLY A 212 -1.66 -6.87 -8.79
CA GLY A 212 -2.75 -7.42 -7.98
C GLY A 212 -2.32 -8.10 -6.68
N ASP A 213 -3.12 -9.10 -6.26
CA ASP A 213 -2.87 -9.88 -5.04
C ASP A 213 -1.68 -10.82 -5.24
N GLY A 214 -0.80 -10.90 -4.22
CA GLY A 214 0.48 -11.61 -4.33
C GLY A 214 0.48 -13.06 -3.88
N GLU A 215 -0.53 -13.51 -3.14
CA GLU A 215 -0.52 -14.75 -2.35
C GLU A 215 -0.31 -16.02 -3.20
N GLU A 216 -0.93 -16.07 -4.38
CA GLU A 216 -0.80 -17.20 -5.29
C GLU A 216 0.36 -17.01 -6.28
N VAL A 217 0.45 -15.83 -6.90
CA VAL A 217 1.46 -15.56 -7.94
C VAL A 217 2.89 -15.66 -7.41
N ILE A 218 3.14 -15.31 -6.16
CA ILE A 218 4.49 -15.43 -5.57
C ILE A 218 4.94 -16.89 -5.51
N GLN A 219 4.01 -17.84 -5.30
CA GLN A 219 4.31 -19.26 -5.28
C GLN A 219 4.69 -19.77 -6.68
N GLU A 220 3.94 -19.33 -7.71
CA GLU A 220 4.26 -19.68 -9.13
C GLU A 220 5.63 -19.13 -9.56
N LEU A 221 5.95 -17.89 -9.13
CA LEU A 221 7.27 -17.32 -9.40
C LEU A 221 8.38 -18.06 -8.64
N CYS A 222 8.14 -18.50 -7.42
CA CYS A 222 9.08 -19.36 -6.69
C CYS A 222 9.29 -20.71 -7.37
N ASP A 223 8.23 -21.33 -7.91
CA ASP A 223 8.34 -22.58 -8.66
C ASP A 223 9.21 -22.41 -9.92
N LEU A 224 9.03 -21.29 -10.64
CA LEU A 224 9.86 -20.95 -11.80
C LEU A 224 11.33 -20.74 -11.41
N MET A 225 11.62 -20.12 -10.26
CA MET A 225 12.99 -19.94 -9.77
C MET A 225 13.61 -21.28 -9.31
N ALA A 226 12.84 -22.15 -8.67
CA ALA A 226 13.29 -23.49 -8.30
C ALA A 226 13.66 -24.32 -9.55
N GLU A 227 12.81 -24.26 -10.59
CA GLU A 227 13.10 -24.89 -11.89
C GLU A 227 14.34 -24.28 -12.56
N ARG A 228 14.48 -22.93 -12.55
CA ARG A 228 15.70 -22.27 -13.07
C ARG A 228 16.96 -22.84 -12.44
N ARG A 229 16.97 -22.99 -11.13
CA ARG A 229 18.12 -23.49 -10.38
C ARG A 229 18.46 -24.92 -10.72
N GLU A 230 17.45 -25.79 -10.88
CA GLU A 230 17.63 -27.21 -11.25
C GLU A 230 18.09 -27.40 -12.68
N THR A 231 17.46 -26.68 -13.61
CA THR A 231 17.72 -26.84 -15.07
C THR A 231 18.82 -25.92 -15.58
N ARG A 232 19.30 -24.97 -14.76
CA ARG A 232 20.17 -23.85 -15.16
C ARG A 232 19.57 -23.04 -16.30
N MET A 233 18.26 -22.79 -16.21
CA MET A 233 17.51 -22.02 -17.20
C MET A 233 18.12 -20.64 -17.39
N PRO A 234 18.42 -20.21 -18.64
CA PRO A 234 18.95 -18.88 -18.91
C PRO A 234 18.02 -17.76 -18.42
N ARG A 235 18.60 -16.65 -17.97
CA ARG A 235 17.86 -15.48 -17.49
C ARG A 235 16.81 -14.99 -18.50
N ALA A 236 17.16 -14.94 -19.78
CA ALA A 236 16.25 -14.51 -20.83
C ALA A 236 15.00 -15.41 -20.93
N GLU A 237 15.15 -16.72 -20.75
CA GLU A 237 14.03 -17.65 -20.75
C GLU A 237 13.16 -17.51 -19.49
N VAL A 238 13.77 -17.26 -18.34
CA VAL A 238 13.03 -16.94 -17.11
C VAL A 238 12.16 -15.70 -17.32
N ILE A 239 12.73 -14.63 -17.86
CA ILE A 239 12.02 -13.36 -18.16
C ILE A 239 10.84 -13.63 -19.11
N ARG A 240 11.05 -14.39 -20.16
CA ARG A 240 9.99 -14.77 -21.11
C ARG A 240 8.86 -15.55 -20.41
N ARG A 241 9.21 -16.55 -19.59
CA ARG A 241 8.23 -17.38 -18.87
C ARG A 241 7.50 -16.63 -17.78
N MET A 242 8.14 -15.68 -17.11
CA MET A 242 7.46 -14.79 -16.17
C MET A 242 6.31 -14.02 -16.84
N GLY A 243 6.48 -13.59 -18.10
CA GLY A 243 5.41 -12.92 -18.87
C GLY A 243 4.18 -13.79 -19.15
N ALA A 244 4.29 -15.13 -19.01
CA ALA A 244 3.18 -16.06 -19.14
C ALA A 244 2.41 -16.28 -17.82
N VAL A 245 2.96 -15.86 -16.68
CA VAL A 245 2.29 -15.94 -15.38
C VAL A 245 1.19 -14.87 -15.30
N GLU A 246 -0.04 -15.29 -15.01
CA GLU A 246 -1.16 -14.36 -14.89
C GLU A 246 -0.89 -13.31 -13.80
N GLY A 247 -1.04 -12.05 -14.14
CA GLY A 247 -0.79 -10.93 -13.23
C GLY A 247 0.63 -10.39 -13.26
N VAL A 248 1.52 -10.93 -14.09
CA VAL A 248 2.89 -10.44 -14.20
C VAL A 248 3.07 -9.61 -15.47
N TYR A 249 3.49 -8.35 -15.28
CA TYR A 249 3.98 -7.48 -16.35
C TYR A 249 5.50 -7.52 -16.41
N VAL A 250 6.04 -7.83 -17.56
CA VAL A 250 7.49 -7.90 -17.83
C VAL A 250 7.86 -6.83 -18.85
N PRO A 251 8.46 -5.69 -18.45
CA PRO A 251 8.75 -4.56 -19.34
C PRO A 251 9.57 -4.94 -20.59
N ALA A 252 10.51 -5.87 -20.45
CA ALA A 252 11.37 -6.33 -21.55
C ALA A 252 10.60 -6.98 -22.71
N LEU A 253 9.34 -7.37 -22.51
CA LEU A 253 8.46 -7.97 -23.53
C LEU A 253 7.59 -6.93 -24.25
N TYR A 254 7.82 -5.64 -24.02
CA TYR A 254 7.03 -4.54 -24.58
C TYR A 254 7.94 -3.49 -25.21
N ALA A 255 7.58 -3.06 -26.42
CA ALA A 255 8.23 -1.95 -27.10
C ALA A 255 7.77 -0.59 -26.56
N GLU A 256 8.66 0.40 -26.60
CA GLU A 256 8.35 1.79 -26.32
C GLU A 256 7.83 2.48 -27.58
N VAL A 257 6.62 3.04 -27.53
CA VAL A 257 5.99 3.71 -28.66
C VAL A 257 5.61 5.13 -28.25
N LYS A 258 6.17 6.11 -28.96
CA LYS A 258 5.82 7.52 -28.72
C LYS A 258 4.43 7.79 -29.27
N ASN A 259 3.49 8.18 -28.41
CA ASN A 259 2.15 8.50 -28.82
C ASN A 259 2.03 9.99 -29.29
N PRO A 260 0.94 10.35 -30.03
CA PRO A 260 0.74 11.72 -30.52
C PRO A 260 0.65 12.79 -29.42
N PHE A 261 0.32 12.40 -28.18
CA PHE A 261 0.15 13.30 -27.02
C PHE A 261 1.46 13.58 -26.27
N GLY A 262 2.59 13.03 -26.76
CA GLY A 262 3.90 13.28 -26.23
C GLY A 262 4.34 12.33 -25.10
N TYR A 263 3.57 11.28 -24.80
CA TYR A 263 3.96 10.21 -23.86
C TYR A 263 4.60 9.01 -24.57
N ILE A 264 5.30 8.20 -23.78
CA ILE A 264 5.71 6.86 -24.20
C ILE A 264 4.67 5.85 -23.71
N ALA A 265 4.06 5.14 -24.63
CA ALA A 265 3.17 4.03 -24.40
C ALA A 265 3.93 2.69 -24.54
N ARG A 266 3.30 1.61 -24.13
CA ARG A 266 3.84 0.23 -24.27
C ARG A 266 3.00 -0.60 -25.22
N GLU A 267 3.64 -1.26 -26.16
CA GLU A 267 3.03 -2.24 -27.04
C GLU A 267 3.73 -3.58 -26.91
N PRO A 268 2.98 -4.70 -26.84
CA PRO A 268 3.59 -6.02 -26.70
C PRO A 268 4.43 -6.36 -27.94
N LEU A 269 5.61 -6.95 -27.72
CA LEU A 269 6.42 -7.53 -28.76
C LEU A 269 5.70 -8.76 -29.38
N PRO A 270 6.01 -9.17 -30.61
CA PRO A 270 5.31 -10.27 -31.30
C PRO A 270 5.33 -11.62 -30.55
N ASP A 271 6.35 -11.84 -29.74
CA ASP A 271 6.55 -13.04 -28.91
C ASP A 271 6.13 -12.85 -27.46
N ALA A 272 5.51 -11.74 -27.11
CA ALA A 272 4.98 -11.52 -25.77
C ALA A 272 3.85 -12.53 -25.45
N PRO A 273 3.90 -13.26 -24.33
CA PRO A 273 2.92 -14.30 -24.02
C PRO A 273 1.50 -13.78 -23.79
N ALA A 274 1.36 -12.51 -23.38
CA ALA A 274 0.07 -11.86 -23.16
C ALA A 274 0.05 -10.46 -23.78
N ALA A 275 -1.00 -10.17 -24.52
CA ALA A 275 -1.17 -8.85 -25.12
C ALA A 275 -1.30 -7.71 -24.08
N LYS A 276 -1.95 -7.98 -22.95
CA LYS A 276 -2.08 -7.04 -21.81
C LYS A 276 -2.04 -7.82 -20.49
N PRO A 277 -1.13 -7.47 -19.57
CA PRO A 277 -1.11 -8.06 -18.23
C PRO A 277 -2.42 -7.77 -17.51
N ARG A 278 -2.99 -8.79 -16.89
CA ARG A 278 -4.27 -8.70 -16.22
C ARG A 278 -4.07 -8.63 -14.70
N PHE A 279 -4.80 -7.76 -14.04
CA PHE A 279 -4.82 -7.72 -12.57
C PHE A 279 -5.27 -9.07 -12.01
N ARG A 280 -4.43 -9.66 -11.16
CA ARG A 280 -4.72 -10.91 -10.48
C ARG A 280 -5.33 -10.65 -9.11
N TYR A 281 -6.26 -11.47 -8.69
CA TYR A 281 -6.90 -11.40 -7.39
C TYR A 281 -7.18 -12.80 -6.86
N VAL A 282 -7.01 -12.99 -5.55
CA VAL A 282 -7.44 -14.20 -4.86
C VAL A 282 -8.96 -14.21 -4.71
N ALA A 283 -9.58 -15.34 -4.92
CA ALA A 283 -11.04 -15.47 -4.85
C ALA A 283 -11.55 -15.34 -3.40
N SER A 284 -10.78 -15.79 -2.42
CA SER A 284 -11.08 -15.78 -1.01
C SER A 284 -9.85 -15.43 -0.18
N LEU A 285 -10.05 -14.83 0.98
CA LEU A 285 -9.02 -14.55 1.98
C LEU A 285 -8.86 -15.79 2.87
N LEU A 286 -8.10 -16.77 2.36
CA LEU A 286 -7.98 -18.08 3.00
C LEU A 286 -7.18 -18.00 4.30
N PRO A 287 -7.56 -18.72 5.37
CA PRO A 287 -6.85 -18.72 6.64
C PRO A 287 -5.37 -19.10 6.54
N GLU A 288 -5.01 -19.98 5.61
CA GLU A 288 -3.62 -20.41 5.36
C GLU A 288 -2.69 -19.30 4.86
N TYR A 289 -3.20 -18.17 4.38
CA TYR A 289 -2.37 -17.03 4.02
C TYR A 289 -1.90 -16.21 5.22
N TYR A 290 -2.54 -16.39 6.38
CA TYR A 290 -2.32 -15.56 7.57
C TYR A 290 -1.56 -16.34 8.65
N PRO A 291 -0.51 -15.72 9.25
CA PRO A 291 0.29 -16.41 10.26
C PRO A 291 -0.45 -16.57 11.59
N GLU A 292 -0.58 -17.78 12.11
CA GLU A 292 -1.03 -18.02 13.50
C GLU A 292 0.00 -17.50 14.53
N ARG A 293 1.28 -17.42 14.13
CA ARG A 293 2.37 -16.86 14.90
C ARG A 293 3.00 -15.68 14.16
N PRO A 294 2.42 -14.48 14.28
CA PRO A 294 2.90 -13.32 13.54
C PRO A 294 4.30 -12.90 14.00
N LEU A 295 5.08 -12.30 13.09
CA LEU A 295 6.39 -11.73 13.39
C LEU A 295 6.27 -10.58 14.39
N ILE A 296 7.08 -10.62 15.45
CA ILE A 296 7.11 -9.62 16.51
C ILE A 296 8.46 -8.91 16.50
N SER A 297 8.43 -7.59 16.33
CA SER A 297 9.63 -6.75 16.39
C SER A 297 10.19 -6.65 17.79
N PRO A 298 11.53 -6.72 17.99
CA PRO A 298 12.17 -6.47 19.28
C PRO A 298 12.21 -4.99 19.67
N THR A 299 11.83 -4.11 18.76
CA THR A 299 11.83 -2.65 18.94
C THR A 299 10.48 -2.07 18.52
N GLU A 300 10.15 -0.90 19.07
CA GLU A 300 8.94 -0.16 18.71
C GLU A 300 8.84 0.07 17.19
N ILE A 301 7.69 -0.25 16.62
CA ILE A 301 7.35 -0.06 15.21
C ILE A 301 6.15 0.88 15.08
N THR A 302 5.85 1.32 13.86
CA THR A 302 4.78 2.33 13.63
C THR A 302 3.40 1.83 14.08
N HIS A 303 3.11 0.55 13.88
CA HIS A 303 1.87 -0.12 14.32
C HIS A 303 2.22 -1.35 15.14
N ASP A 304 2.63 -1.13 16.40
CA ASP A 304 3.01 -2.20 17.33
C ASP A 304 1.76 -2.82 17.97
N ARG A 305 1.04 -3.59 17.19
CA ARG A 305 -0.21 -4.26 17.55
C ARG A 305 -0.54 -5.38 16.57
N LEU A 306 -1.45 -6.27 16.94
CA LEU A 306 -1.94 -7.29 16.04
C LEU A 306 -2.85 -6.68 14.96
N GLY A 307 -2.44 -6.75 13.71
CA GLY A 307 -3.28 -6.37 12.56
C GLY A 307 -3.96 -7.58 11.96
N VAL A 308 -5.30 -7.60 11.93
CA VAL A 308 -6.11 -8.68 11.34
C VAL A 308 -6.94 -8.11 10.20
N GLU A 309 -6.67 -8.57 8.97
CA GLU A 309 -7.48 -8.21 7.80
C GLU A 309 -8.83 -8.91 7.87
N VAL A 310 -9.92 -8.14 7.93
CA VAL A 310 -11.29 -8.69 8.00
C VAL A 310 -11.99 -8.66 6.64
N MET A 311 -11.53 -7.77 5.76
CA MET A 311 -12.15 -7.55 4.46
C MET A 311 -11.16 -6.88 3.52
N ARG A 312 -11.11 -7.32 2.25
CA ARG A 312 -10.33 -6.70 1.18
C ARG A 312 -11.24 -6.19 0.07
N GLY A 313 -10.94 -4.99 -0.43
CA GLY A 313 -11.76 -4.29 -1.41
C GLY A 313 -12.76 -3.32 -0.78
N CYS A 314 -13.40 -2.51 -1.63
CA CYS A 314 -14.41 -1.53 -1.22
C CYS A 314 -15.39 -1.28 -2.36
N THR A 315 -16.68 -1.23 -2.05
CA THR A 315 -17.77 -1.00 -3.02
C THR A 315 -18.29 0.44 -3.03
N ARG A 316 -17.82 1.29 -2.11
CA ARG A 316 -18.33 2.67 -1.94
C ARG A 316 -18.08 3.59 -3.12
N GLY A 317 -17.07 3.32 -3.94
CA GLY A 317 -16.85 4.01 -5.20
C GLY A 317 -16.43 5.48 -5.10
N CYS A 318 -15.70 5.88 -4.03
CA CYS A 318 -15.10 7.21 -3.95
C CYS A 318 -14.20 7.44 -5.17
N ARG A 319 -14.49 8.47 -5.99
CA ARG A 319 -13.93 8.65 -7.35
C ARG A 319 -12.45 8.96 -7.42
N PHE A 320 -11.85 9.37 -6.30
CA PHE A 320 -10.42 9.61 -6.18
C PHE A 320 -9.62 8.38 -5.72
N CYS A 321 -10.28 7.35 -5.19
CA CYS A 321 -9.64 6.31 -4.37
C CYS A 321 -9.09 5.16 -5.23
N LEU A 322 -7.79 5.12 -5.46
CA LEU A 322 -7.13 4.04 -6.20
C LEU A 322 -7.42 2.65 -5.58
N ALA A 323 -7.25 2.51 -4.26
CA ALA A 323 -7.48 1.25 -3.57
C ALA A 323 -8.92 0.74 -3.71
N GLY A 324 -9.92 1.65 -3.71
CA GLY A 324 -11.32 1.30 -3.87
C GLY A 324 -11.67 0.76 -5.26
N TYR A 325 -10.89 1.07 -6.28
CA TYR A 325 -11.07 0.54 -7.65
C TYR A 325 -10.22 -0.72 -7.89
N MET A 326 -8.98 -0.72 -7.43
CA MET A 326 -8.04 -1.82 -7.70
C MET A 326 -8.34 -3.08 -6.89
N ASN A 327 -8.73 -2.94 -5.63
CA ASN A 327 -9.01 -4.10 -4.77
C ASN A 327 -10.42 -4.69 -4.95
N ARG A 328 -11.13 -4.37 -6.03
CA ARG A 328 -12.37 -5.06 -6.39
C ARG A 328 -12.06 -6.45 -6.97
N PRO A 329 -12.92 -7.44 -6.70
CA PRO A 329 -14.17 -7.45 -5.92
C PRO A 329 -13.95 -7.39 -4.42
N LEU A 330 -15.01 -7.04 -3.67
CA LEU A 330 -15.01 -7.13 -2.22
C LEU A 330 -14.97 -8.59 -1.77
N ARG A 331 -14.11 -8.90 -0.81
CA ARG A 331 -13.96 -10.22 -0.16
C ARG A 331 -13.95 -10.02 1.34
N GLU A 332 -14.83 -10.71 2.05
CA GLU A 332 -14.95 -10.66 3.50
C GLU A 332 -14.53 -12.01 4.10
N LYS A 333 -13.76 -12.00 5.20
CA LYS A 333 -13.51 -13.18 6.02
C LYS A 333 -14.77 -13.54 6.82
N ARG A 334 -14.87 -14.79 7.22
CA ARG A 334 -15.91 -15.24 8.14
C ARG A 334 -15.59 -14.77 9.56
N ALA A 335 -16.64 -14.56 10.37
CA ALA A 335 -16.46 -14.11 11.75
C ALA A 335 -15.64 -15.10 12.59
N ASP A 336 -15.89 -16.41 12.44
CA ASP A 336 -15.16 -17.46 13.16
C ASP A 336 -13.67 -17.51 12.80
N GLU A 337 -13.31 -17.26 11.53
CA GLU A 337 -11.91 -17.16 11.08
C GLU A 337 -11.21 -15.94 11.71
N VAL A 338 -11.88 -14.78 11.71
CA VAL A 338 -11.36 -13.55 12.33
C VAL A 338 -11.17 -13.74 13.85
N VAL A 339 -12.15 -14.33 14.54
CA VAL A 339 -12.08 -14.60 15.97
C VAL A 339 -10.91 -15.52 16.30
N LYS A 340 -10.74 -16.62 15.54
CA LYS A 340 -9.62 -17.54 15.70
C LYS A 340 -8.28 -16.84 15.48
N GLU A 341 -8.14 -16.04 14.42
CA GLU A 341 -6.91 -15.31 14.10
C GLU A 341 -6.54 -14.32 15.22
N VAL A 342 -7.50 -13.58 15.76
CA VAL A 342 -7.29 -12.69 16.91
C VAL A 342 -6.82 -13.45 18.12
N GLN A 343 -7.52 -14.52 18.50
CA GLN A 343 -7.18 -15.33 19.69
C GLN A 343 -5.80 -15.95 19.57
N CYS A 344 -5.49 -16.60 18.44
CA CYS A 344 -4.17 -17.18 18.19
C CYS A 344 -3.07 -16.12 18.20
N GLY A 345 -3.28 -15.00 17.50
CA GLY A 345 -2.30 -13.93 17.41
C GLY A 345 -1.99 -13.30 18.77
N ILE A 346 -2.99 -13.03 19.60
CA ILE A 346 -2.79 -12.48 20.95
C ILE A 346 -2.08 -13.48 21.87
N VAL A 347 -2.50 -14.74 21.88
CA VAL A 347 -1.87 -15.78 22.73
C VAL A 347 -0.40 -15.99 22.38
N HIS A 348 -0.04 -15.96 21.10
CA HIS A 348 1.35 -16.18 20.67
C HIS A 348 2.22 -14.92 20.74
N ALA A 349 1.64 -13.73 20.52
CA ALA A 349 2.39 -12.49 20.45
C ALA A 349 2.37 -11.63 21.71
N GLY A 350 1.29 -11.70 22.51
CA GLY A 350 1.16 -10.95 23.77
C GLY A 350 0.88 -9.46 23.58
N TRP A 351 0.36 -9.01 22.42
CA TRP A 351 -0.06 -7.63 22.22
C TRP A 351 -1.29 -7.30 23.06
N ASP A 352 -1.38 -6.05 23.51
CA ASP A 352 -2.50 -5.48 24.27
C ASP A 352 -3.51 -4.73 23.37
N GLU A 353 -3.25 -4.65 22.05
CA GLU A 353 -4.13 -4.04 21.06
C GLU A 353 -4.26 -4.92 19.80
N VAL A 354 -5.48 -5.01 19.29
CA VAL A 354 -5.82 -5.59 17.99
C VAL A 354 -6.44 -4.53 17.08
N SER A 355 -6.00 -4.46 15.82
CA SER A 355 -6.62 -3.64 14.78
C SER A 355 -7.32 -4.52 13.76
N LEU A 356 -8.62 -4.33 13.57
CA LEU A 356 -9.37 -4.95 12.47
C LEU A 356 -9.20 -4.10 11.21
N LEU A 357 -8.47 -4.66 10.22
CA LEU A 357 -8.00 -3.93 9.05
C LEU A 357 -8.90 -4.16 7.84
N SER A 358 -9.29 -3.06 7.19
CA SER A 358 -9.90 -3.04 5.86
C SER A 358 -9.93 -1.60 5.32
N LEU A 359 -10.40 -1.40 4.08
CA LEU A 359 -10.64 -0.06 3.53
C LEU A 359 -11.86 0.66 4.15
N SER A 360 -12.78 -0.08 4.78
CA SER A 360 -13.97 0.47 5.46
C SER A 360 -14.49 -0.53 6.47
N THR A 361 -13.90 -0.61 7.66
CA THR A 361 -14.15 -1.70 8.62
C THR A 361 -15.57 -1.68 9.17
N THR A 362 -16.19 -0.52 9.31
CA THR A 362 -17.59 -0.42 9.71
C THR A 362 -18.59 -0.90 8.65
N ASP A 363 -18.14 -1.16 7.42
CA ASP A 363 -18.92 -1.76 6.35
C ASP A 363 -18.83 -3.30 6.33
N TYR A 364 -17.99 -3.92 7.16
CA TYR A 364 -17.87 -5.35 7.31
C TYR A 364 -19.11 -5.90 8.00
N LYS A 365 -19.88 -6.75 7.28
CA LYS A 365 -21.22 -7.18 7.72
C LYS A 365 -21.20 -8.00 9.00
N GLN A 366 -20.13 -8.74 9.25
CA GLN A 366 -19.99 -9.60 10.41
C GLN A 366 -19.31 -8.92 11.61
N LEU A 367 -19.00 -7.60 11.52
CA LEU A 367 -18.34 -6.86 12.60
C LEU A 367 -19.05 -6.99 13.97
N PRO A 368 -20.41 -6.87 14.08
CA PRO A 368 -21.09 -7.05 15.36
C PRO A 368 -20.89 -8.44 15.96
N VAL A 369 -20.89 -9.48 15.13
CA VAL A 369 -20.66 -10.87 15.54
C VAL A 369 -19.23 -11.04 16.07
N VAL A 370 -18.24 -10.58 15.31
CA VAL A 370 -16.83 -10.63 15.74
C VAL A 370 -16.61 -9.94 17.09
N LEU A 371 -17.16 -8.73 17.25
CA LEU A 371 -17.04 -7.99 18.52
C LEU A 371 -17.75 -8.67 19.68
N HIS A 372 -18.89 -9.33 19.43
CA HIS A 372 -19.60 -10.10 20.44
C HIS A 372 -18.80 -11.32 20.90
N GLU A 373 -18.30 -12.12 19.95
CA GLU A 373 -17.52 -13.33 20.24
C GLU A 373 -16.18 -13.04 20.91
N LEU A 374 -15.56 -11.89 20.58
CA LEU A 374 -14.29 -11.47 21.19
C LEU A 374 -14.46 -10.80 22.55
N ASP A 375 -15.66 -10.36 22.94
CA ASP A 375 -15.89 -9.52 24.14
C ASP A 375 -15.31 -10.13 25.42
N ARG A 376 -15.66 -11.39 25.69
CA ARG A 376 -15.16 -12.12 26.87
C ARG A 376 -13.65 -12.27 26.81
N PHE A 377 -13.12 -12.74 25.69
CA PHE A 377 -11.68 -12.98 25.53
C PHE A 377 -10.87 -11.70 25.70
N THR A 378 -11.26 -10.60 25.06
CA THR A 378 -10.56 -9.31 25.11
C THR A 378 -10.59 -8.71 26.53
N ASN A 379 -11.72 -8.84 27.24
CA ASN A 379 -11.83 -8.39 28.62
C ASN A 379 -10.96 -9.21 29.58
N GLU A 380 -10.93 -10.54 29.44
CA GLU A 380 -10.12 -11.45 30.26
C GLU A 380 -8.62 -11.25 30.03
N GLN A 381 -8.20 -10.96 28.78
CA GLN A 381 -6.81 -10.74 28.40
C GLN A 381 -6.35 -9.28 28.53
N GLY A 382 -7.26 -8.33 28.77
CA GLY A 382 -6.94 -6.90 28.83
C GLY A 382 -6.56 -6.30 27.48
N VAL A 383 -7.09 -6.86 26.37
CA VAL A 383 -6.79 -6.45 25.00
C VAL A 383 -7.83 -5.44 24.51
N SER A 384 -7.37 -4.36 23.87
CA SER A 384 -8.22 -3.37 23.24
C SER A 384 -8.41 -3.66 21.75
N ILE A 385 -9.62 -3.36 21.21
CA ILE A 385 -9.91 -3.45 19.78
C ILE A 385 -9.94 -2.06 19.17
N SER A 386 -9.24 -1.87 18.05
CA SER A 386 -9.25 -0.64 17.27
C SER A 386 -9.78 -0.85 15.85
N LEU A 387 -10.49 0.16 15.33
CA LEU A 387 -11.02 0.20 13.97
C LEU A 387 -10.40 1.41 13.25
N PRO A 388 -9.27 1.26 12.56
CA PRO A 388 -8.56 2.39 11.94
C PRO A 388 -9.34 3.03 10.77
N SER A 389 -10.23 2.28 10.12
CA SER A 389 -11.01 2.73 8.96
C SER A 389 -12.50 2.82 9.28
N THR A 390 -12.87 3.81 10.10
CA THR A 390 -14.27 4.08 10.48
C THR A 390 -14.90 5.06 9.50
N ARG A 391 -16.01 4.65 8.86
CA ARG A 391 -16.78 5.55 8.00
C ARG A 391 -17.71 6.43 8.84
N VAL A 392 -17.88 7.69 8.43
CA VAL A 392 -18.89 8.59 8.98
C VAL A 392 -20.29 8.01 8.82
N GLY A 393 -21.14 8.11 9.84
CA GLY A 393 -22.54 7.66 9.80
C GLY A 393 -22.76 6.16 10.02
N THR A 394 -21.70 5.31 9.91
CA THR A 394 -21.88 3.85 9.97
C THR A 394 -21.51 3.23 11.32
N LEU A 395 -20.99 3.99 12.26
CA LEU A 395 -20.59 3.49 13.58
C LEU A 395 -21.80 3.36 14.49
N ALA A 396 -22.21 2.13 14.80
CA ALA A 396 -23.28 1.85 15.74
C ALA A 396 -22.84 2.16 17.20
N PRO A 397 -23.74 2.64 18.08
CA PRO A 397 -23.41 2.93 19.48
C PRO A 397 -22.79 1.76 20.24
N SER A 398 -23.30 0.53 20.04
CA SER A 398 -22.75 -0.70 20.64
C SER A 398 -21.33 -1.01 20.17
N VAL A 399 -21.02 -0.75 18.90
CA VAL A 399 -19.65 -0.88 18.36
C VAL A 399 -18.75 0.21 18.97
N ALA A 400 -19.22 1.46 19.04
CA ALA A 400 -18.48 2.57 19.61
C ALA A 400 -18.14 2.37 21.10
N GLU A 401 -19.06 1.78 21.86
CA GLU A 401 -18.85 1.40 23.25
C GLU A 401 -17.73 0.37 23.40
N LYS A 402 -17.74 -0.70 22.60
CA LYS A 402 -16.75 -1.77 22.69
C LYS A 402 -15.34 -1.32 22.29
N ILE A 403 -15.21 -0.59 21.17
CA ILE A 403 -13.89 -0.02 20.78
C ILE A 403 -13.42 1.09 21.73
N GLY A 404 -14.33 1.65 22.51
CA GLY A 404 -14.05 2.68 23.48
C GLY A 404 -13.66 2.19 24.88
N GLN A 405 -13.62 0.87 25.15
CA GLN A 405 -13.25 0.31 26.45
C GLN A 405 -11.76 0.48 26.77
N GLY A 406 -10.91 0.68 25.74
CA GLY A 406 -9.48 0.98 25.90
C GLY A 406 -9.18 2.48 26.11
N ARG A 407 -7.99 2.93 25.69
CA ARG A 407 -7.60 4.35 25.74
C ARG A 407 -8.40 5.17 24.74
N LYS A 408 -9.39 5.96 25.21
CA LYS A 408 -10.18 6.88 24.38
C LYS A 408 -9.36 8.13 24.00
N GLY A 409 -8.44 7.98 23.04
CA GLY A 409 -7.65 9.09 22.50
C GLY A 409 -8.45 9.91 21.49
N SER A 410 -8.27 9.63 20.21
CA SER A 410 -8.99 10.28 19.11
C SER A 410 -9.59 9.24 18.17
N ILE A 411 -10.81 9.49 17.71
CA ILE A 411 -11.42 8.73 16.60
C ILE A 411 -11.17 9.46 15.28
N THR A 412 -11.03 8.72 14.19
CA THR A 412 -10.75 9.27 12.86
C THR A 412 -11.97 9.20 11.97
N PHE A 413 -12.31 10.32 11.33
CA PHE A 413 -13.33 10.42 10.30
C PHE A 413 -12.76 11.10 9.06
N ALA A 414 -13.17 10.68 7.89
CA ALA A 414 -12.72 11.20 6.62
C ALA A 414 -13.89 11.73 5.76
N PRO A 415 -14.38 12.95 6.02
CA PRO A 415 -15.37 13.59 5.15
C PRO A 415 -14.83 13.87 3.76
N GLU A 416 -13.53 14.08 3.62
CA GLU A 416 -12.72 14.37 2.43
C GLU A 416 -13.01 15.75 1.81
N ALA A 417 -14.24 16.27 1.90
CA ALA A 417 -14.60 17.58 1.35
C ALA A 417 -15.52 18.37 2.32
N GLY A 418 -15.43 19.71 2.26
CA GLY A 418 -16.13 20.60 3.19
C GLY A 418 -17.63 20.73 2.88
N THR A 419 -18.01 20.79 1.61
CA THR A 419 -19.40 20.99 1.20
C THR A 419 -20.08 19.69 0.79
N GLN A 420 -21.43 19.65 0.89
CA GLN A 420 -22.19 18.50 0.39
C GLN A 420 -21.95 18.29 -1.11
N ARG A 421 -22.01 19.38 -1.89
CA ARG A 421 -21.73 19.32 -3.32
C ARG A 421 -20.40 18.60 -3.62
N MET A 422 -19.32 18.94 -2.93
CA MET A 422 -18.03 18.31 -3.17
C MET A 422 -17.99 16.86 -2.67
N ARG A 423 -18.67 16.54 -1.57
CA ARG A 423 -18.82 15.13 -1.14
C ARG A 423 -19.56 14.29 -2.19
N ASP A 424 -20.53 14.89 -2.90
CA ASP A 424 -21.27 14.23 -3.98
C ASP A 424 -20.39 14.09 -5.24
N VAL A 425 -19.62 15.14 -5.61
CA VAL A 425 -18.65 15.10 -6.71
C VAL A 425 -17.67 13.92 -6.54
N ILE A 426 -17.13 13.74 -5.34
CA ILE A 426 -16.20 12.64 -5.07
C ILE A 426 -16.88 11.30 -4.73
N ASN A 427 -18.20 11.23 -4.78
CA ASN A 427 -19.02 10.08 -4.38
C ASN A 427 -18.68 9.57 -2.98
N LYS A 428 -18.54 10.48 -2.00
CA LYS A 428 -18.26 10.06 -0.62
C LYS A 428 -19.49 9.42 0.03
N GLY A 429 -20.69 9.83 -0.40
CA GLY A 429 -21.99 9.29 0.03
C GLY A 429 -22.17 9.41 1.55
N ILE A 430 -21.89 10.59 2.09
CA ILE A 430 -22.16 11.00 3.48
C ILE A 430 -22.80 12.38 3.46
N ASP A 431 -23.75 12.60 4.35
CA ASP A 431 -24.42 13.87 4.51
C ASP A 431 -24.03 14.58 5.82
N GLU A 432 -24.60 15.76 6.04
CA GLU A 432 -24.32 16.56 7.24
C GLU A 432 -24.92 15.93 8.49
N ALA A 433 -26.08 15.27 8.39
CA ALA A 433 -26.71 14.61 9.54
C ALA A 433 -25.89 13.42 10.03
N GLU A 434 -25.27 12.67 9.13
CA GLU A 434 -24.34 11.58 9.45
C GLU A 434 -23.05 12.10 10.11
N LEU A 435 -22.55 13.27 9.67
CA LEU A 435 -21.41 13.95 10.31
C LEU A 435 -21.77 14.39 11.73
N GLU A 436 -22.92 15.04 11.89
CA GLU A 436 -23.45 15.48 13.20
C GLU A 436 -23.60 14.30 14.15
N TYR A 437 -24.26 13.22 13.68
CA TYR A 437 -24.42 11.98 14.42
C TYR A 437 -23.06 11.42 14.90
N SER A 438 -22.09 11.34 14.01
CA SER A 438 -20.78 10.78 14.32
C SER A 438 -20.00 11.62 15.36
N VAL A 439 -20.09 12.96 15.27
CA VAL A 439 -19.45 13.86 16.24
C VAL A 439 -20.14 13.76 17.61
N LYS A 440 -21.47 13.75 17.63
CA LYS A 440 -22.25 13.57 18.87
C LYS A 440 -21.98 12.21 19.51
N LEU A 441 -21.96 11.13 18.74
CA LEU A 441 -21.63 9.80 19.22
C LEU A 441 -20.22 9.76 19.85
N ALA A 442 -19.22 10.34 19.19
CA ALA A 442 -17.86 10.42 19.73
C ALA A 442 -17.81 11.20 21.06
N ARG A 443 -18.54 12.32 21.15
CA ARG A 443 -18.70 13.10 22.38
C ARG A 443 -19.35 12.28 23.50
N ASP A 444 -20.47 11.63 23.23
CA ASP A 444 -21.29 10.91 24.21
C ASP A 444 -20.58 9.65 24.71
N GLN A 445 -19.78 9.04 23.86
CA GLN A 445 -18.89 7.95 24.22
C GLN A 445 -17.59 8.40 24.91
N GLY A 446 -17.38 9.71 25.13
CA GLY A 446 -16.26 10.27 25.90
C GLY A 446 -14.91 10.29 25.20
N TRP A 447 -14.88 10.31 23.85
CA TRP A 447 -13.65 10.50 23.09
C TRP A 447 -13.06 11.89 23.32
N GLY A 448 -11.73 11.97 23.52
CA GLY A 448 -11.04 13.24 23.79
C GLY A 448 -10.83 14.11 22.55
N GLY A 449 -10.92 13.52 21.34
CA GLY A 449 -10.75 14.26 20.11
C GLY A 449 -11.25 13.52 18.87
N ILE A 450 -11.36 14.28 17.79
CA ILE A 450 -11.65 13.77 16.46
C ILE A 450 -10.52 14.18 15.52
N LYS A 451 -10.06 13.24 14.69
CA LYS A 451 -9.17 13.52 13.58
C LYS A 451 -9.98 13.51 12.29
N PHE A 452 -10.01 14.64 11.61
CA PHE A 452 -10.66 14.77 10.31
C PHE A 452 -9.63 14.77 9.19
N TYR A 453 -9.96 14.08 8.09
CA TYR A 453 -9.22 14.17 6.85
C TYR A 453 -10.03 14.90 5.79
N PHE A 454 -9.35 15.84 5.10
CA PHE A 454 -9.88 16.57 3.95
C PHE A 454 -8.85 16.61 2.83
N MET A 455 -9.34 16.76 1.62
CA MET A 455 -8.55 17.02 0.42
C MET A 455 -8.84 18.42 -0.13
N ILE A 456 -7.86 19.00 -0.82
CA ILE A 456 -7.98 20.21 -1.63
C ILE A 456 -7.43 19.93 -3.03
N GLY A 457 -7.87 20.72 -4.02
CA GLY A 457 -7.51 20.50 -5.44
C GLY A 457 -8.36 19.41 -6.10
N LEU A 458 -9.56 19.16 -5.56
CA LEU A 458 -10.50 18.21 -6.14
C LEU A 458 -11.12 18.78 -7.46
N PRO A 459 -11.44 17.91 -8.43
CA PRO A 459 -12.12 18.36 -9.66
C PRO A 459 -13.37 19.17 -9.35
N THR A 460 -13.57 20.28 -10.05
CA THR A 460 -14.68 21.25 -9.85
C THR A 460 -14.70 22.01 -8.52
N GLU A 461 -13.66 21.90 -7.69
CA GLU A 461 -13.57 22.59 -6.40
C GLU A 461 -13.50 24.12 -6.57
N THR A 462 -14.30 24.83 -5.80
CA THR A 462 -14.32 26.29 -5.73
C THR A 462 -13.78 26.78 -4.38
N ASP A 463 -13.51 28.09 -4.27
CA ASP A 463 -13.09 28.70 -3.00
C ASP A 463 -14.16 28.52 -1.90
N ALA A 464 -15.44 28.52 -2.27
CA ALA A 464 -16.52 28.24 -1.32
C ALA A 464 -16.51 26.81 -0.79
N ASP A 465 -16.05 25.84 -1.58
CA ASP A 465 -15.90 24.45 -1.13
C ASP A 465 -14.72 24.31 -0.14
N VAL A 466 -13.65 25.06 -0.37
CA VAL A 466 -12.52 25.14 0.56
C VAL A 466 -12.97 25.78 1.88
N ASP A 467 -13.70 26.90 1.85
CA ASP A 467 -14.27 27.53 3.05
C ASP A 467 -15.21 26.59 3.81
N GLY A 468 -15.96 25.76 3.09
CA GLY A 468 -16.82 24.73 3.65
C GLY A 468 -16.12 23.76 4.62
N ILE A 469 -14.78 23.56 4.47
CA ILE A 469 -14.00 22.80 5.45
C ILE A 469 -14.00 23.51 6.81
N ALA A 470 -13.78 24.82 6.82
CA ALA A 470 -13.80 25.60 8.05
C ALA A 470 -15.22 25.64 8.68
N ASP A 471 -16.27 25.70 7.85
CA ASP A 471 -17.65 25.66 8.31
C ASP A 471 -18.00 24.30 8.92
N THR A 472 -17.55 23.21 8.32
CA THR A 472 -17.70 21.85 8.89
C THR A 472 -17.05 21.76 10.29
N LEU A 473 -15.88 22.39 10.47
CA LEU A 473 -15.23 22.41 11.79
C LEU A 473 -15.96 23.29 12.80
N ARG A 474 -16.54 24.44 12.39
CA ARG A 474 -17.38 25.28 13.27
C ARG A 474 -18.62 24.50 13.76
N LYS A 475 -19.32 23.86 12.82
CA LYS A 475 -20.48 22.99 13.15
C LYS A 475 -20.06 21.84 14.06
N SER A 476 -18.92 21.19 13.79
CA SER A 476 -18.41 20.09 14.63
C SER A 476 -18.10 20.55 16.06
N GLN A 477 -17.57 21.78 16.25
CA GLN A 477 -17.38 22.36 17.57
C GLN A 477 -18.71 22.60 18.30
N GLU A 478 -19.76 23.04 17.60
CA GLU A 478 -21.11 23.19 18.15
C GLU A 478 -21.71 21.84 18.58
N TRP A 479 -21.66 20.84 17.69
CA TRP A 479 -22.16 19.49 17.97
C TRP A 479 -21.42 18.79 19.12
N ALA A 480 -20.16 19.15 19.36
CA ALA A 480 -19.36 18.62 20.46
C ALA A 480 -19.64 19.31 21.82
N LYS A 481 -20.46 20.39 21.88
CA LYS A 481 -20.85 21.04 23.13
C LYS A 481 -21.68 20.09 24.01
N GLY A 482 -21.60 20.30 25.34
CA GLY A 482 -22.36 19.53 26.33
C GLY A 482 -21.69 18.18 26.72
N GLY A 483 -20.55 17.85 26.20
CA GLY A 483 -19.79 16.68 26.65
C GLY A 483 -18.99 16.95 27.93
N ASN A 484 -18.64 15.88 28.65
CA ASN A 484 -17.87 15.93 29.90
C ASN A 484 -16.42 16.43 29.74
N LYS A 485 -15.91 16.43 28.51
CA LYS A 485 -14.54 16.86 28.17
C LYS A 485 -14.55 17.80 26.96
N ARG A 486 -13.64 18.77 26.95
CA ARG A 486 -13.42 19.64 25.81
C ARG A 486 -12.78 18.81 24.67
N MET A 487 -13.52 18.65 23.59
CA MET A 487 -13.06 17.87 22.42
C MET A 487 -12.09 18.69 21.57
N HIS A 488 -11.02 18.03 21.08
CA HIS A 488 -10.04 18.60 20.17
C HIS A 488 -10.24 18.04 18.76
N PHE A 489 -10.00 18.88 17.75
CA PHE A 489 -10.11 18.52 16.35
C PHE A 489 -8.74 18.62 15.68
N ASN A 490 -8.21 17.49 15.20
CA ASN A 490 -7.00 17.47 14.39
C ASN A 490 -7.41 17.34 12.92
N VAL A 491 -7.08 18.32 12.11
CA VAL A 491 -7.39 18.33 10.68
C VAL A 491 -6.15 17.95 9.90
N GLY A 492 -6.21 16.85 9.17
CA GLY A 492 -5.23 16.47 8.16
C GLY A 492 -5.73 16.92 6.79
N LEU A 493 -4.94 17.72 6.08
CA LEU A 493 -5.26 18.22 4.76
C LEU A 493 -4.25 17.67 3.75
N SER A 494 -4.74 17.07 2.67
CA SER A 494 -3.91 16.52 1.60
C SER A 494 -4.30 17.14 0.25
N PRO A 495 -3.32 17.58 -0.57
CA PRO A 495 -3.58 17.85 -1.98
C PRO A 495 -4.09 16.59 -2.69
N HIS A 496 -5.05 16.76 -3.58
CA HIS A 496 -5.51 15.69 -4.46
C HIS A 496 -4.46 15.39 -5.52
N VAL A 497 -4.08 14.13 -5.65
CA VAL A 497 -3.23 13.61 -6.72
C VAL A 497 -4.07 12.68 -7.58
N PRO A 498 -4.33 13.00 -8.85
CA PRO A 498 -5.08 12.11 -9.74
C PRO A 498 -4.31 10.79 -9.94
N LYS A 499 -4.90 9.69 -9.51
CA LYS A 499 -4.26 8.37 -9.59
C LYS A 499 -4.69 7.60 -10.85
N PRO A 500 -3.81 6.75 -11.43
CA PRO A 500 -4.16 5.84 -12.51
C PRO A 500 -5.39 4.99 -12.20
N HIS A 501 -6.12 4.58 -13.23
CA HIS A 501 -7.29 3.69 -13.13
C HIS A 501 -8.39 4.15 -12.17
N THR A 502 -8.47 5.46 -11.90
CA THR A 502 -9.58 6.09 -11.17
C THR A 502 -10.41 6.98 -12.11
N PRO A 503 -11.67 7.31 -11.78
CA PRO A 503 -12.44 8.29 -12.54
C PRO A 503 -11.73 9.63 -12.73
N PHE A 504 -10.83 10.01 -11.83
CA PHE A 504 -10.11 11.28 -11.88
C PHE A 504 -8.73 11.18 -12.55
N GLN A 505 -8.38 10.07 -13.17
CA GLN A 505 -7.08 9.90 -13.85
C GLN A 505 -6.84 10.89 -15.01
N TRP A 506 -7.89 11.48 -15.56
CA TRP A 506 -7.81 12.49 -16.64
C TRP A 506 -7.75 13.91 -16.11
N GLU A 507 -7.98 14.13 -14.83
CA GLU A 507 -8.05 15.46 -14.25
C GLU A 507 -6.67 16.11 -14.11
N ILE A 508 -6.67 17.45 -14.10
CA ILE A 508 -5.48 18.22 -13.73
C ILE A 508 -5.17 18.04 -12.26
N GLN A 509 -3.91 18.07 -11.91
CA GLN A 509 -3.48 18.31 -10.54
C GLN A 509 -3.26 19.81 -10.35
N ASP A 510 -3.80 20.38 -9.28
CA ASP A 510 -3.58 21.79 -8.95
C ASP A 510 -2.07 22.08 -8.81
N ASP A 511 -1.65 23.24 -9.33
CA ASP A 511 -0.28 23.71 -9.17
C ASP A 511 0.03 24.11 -7.71
N MET A 512 1.31 24.27 -7.40
CA MET A 512 1.78 24.52 -6.05
C MET A 512 1.27 25.85 -5.47
N ASP A 513 1.13 26.89 -6.31
CA ASP A 513 0.67 28.22 -5.87
C ASP A 513 -0.83 28.20 -5.57
N THR A 514 -1.61 27.51 -6.38
CA THR A 514 -3.04 27.28 -6.12
C THR A 514 -3.25 26.49 -4.83
N LEU A 515 -2.51 25.41 -4.63
CA LEU A 515 -2.58 24.62 -3.38
C LEU A 515 -2.17 25.45 -2.17
N LYS A 516 -1.11 26.24 -2.26
CA LYS A 516 -0.66 27.15 -1.20
C LYS A 516 -1.71 28.18 -0.86
N ARG A 517 -2.32 28.81 -1.87
CA ARG A 517 -3.42 29.78 -1.70
C ARG A 517 -4.61 29.15 -0.96
N LYS A 518 -5.00 27.92 -1.30
CA LYS A 518 -6.07 27.17 -0.63
C LYS A 518 -5.72 26.85 0.83
N ILE A 519 -4.48 26.43 1.11
CA ILE A 519 -3.99 26.18 2.47
C ILE A 519 -4.02 27.47 3.31
N ASP A 520 -3.54 28.60 2.76
CA ASP A 520 -3.51 29.88 3.47
C ASP A 520 -4.95 30.39 3.74
N ARG A 521 -5.88 30.17 2.82
CA ARG A 521 -7.31 30.43 3.01
C ARG A 521 -7.87 29.66 4.21
N LEU A 522 -7.55 28.37 4.32
CA LEU A 522 -7.95 27.54 5.47
C LEU A 522 -7.29 27.99 6.79
N LYS A 523 -6.02 28.40 6.77
CA LYS A 523 -5.37 28.98 7.96
C LYS A 523 -6.12 30.23 8.46
N ILE A 524 -6.62 31.06 7.53
CA ILE A 524 -7.45 32.22 7.85
C ILE A 524 -8.80 31.74 8.40
N GLY A 525 -9.46 30.79 7.75
CA GLY A 525 -10.75 30.24 8.15
C GLY A 525 -10.76 29.60 9.54
N PHE A 526 -9.63 29.07 9.99
CA PHE A 526 -9.48 28.47 11.33
C PHE A 526 -9.04 29.43 12.43
N ARG A 527 -8.83 30.74 12.12
CA ARG A 527 -8.49 31.73 13.14
C ARG A 527 -9.58 31.79 14.21
N GLY A 528 -9.17 31.80 15.47
CA GLY A 528 -10.07 31.82 16.64
C GLY A 528 -10.61 30.45 17.06
N MET A 529 -10.36 29.37 16.29
CA MET A 529 -10.77 28.01 16.67
C MET A 529 -9.70 27.32 17.54
N SER A 530 -9.64 27.65 18.83
CA SER A 530 -8.57 27.19 19.75
C SER A 530 -8.49 25.65 19.94
N THR A 531 -9.53 24.89 19.60
CA THR A 531 -9.56 23.43 19.68
C THR A 531 -9.20 22.74 18.37
N VAL A 532 -8.98 23.49 17.27
CA VAL A 532 -8.65 22.96 15.95
C VAL A 532 -7.15 23.09 15.69
N ARG A 533 -6.54 22.00 15.22
CA ARG A 533 -5.14 21.96 14.77
C ARG A 533 -5.11 21.53 13.33
N LEU A 534 -4.63 22.39 12.42
CA LEU A 534 -4.44 22.10 11.00
C LEU A 534 -3.03 21.56 10.79
N LYS A 535 -2.95 20.42 10.09
CA LYS A 535 -1.75 19.86 9.47
C LYS A 535 -2.02 19.65 8.02
N TRP A 536 -1.05 19.90 7.17
CA TRP A 536 -1.18 19.68 5.74
C TRP A 536 0.05 18.96 5.20
N ARG A 537 -0.16 18.31 4.08
CA ARG A 537 0.91 17.77 3.25
C ARG A 537 1.45 18.86 2.35
N GLU A 538 2.76 18.97 2.25
CA GLU A 538 3.40 20.01 1.45
C GLU A 538 3.08 19.86 -0.05
N PRO A 539 2.71 20.95 -0.75
CA PRO A 539 2.43 20.93 -2.18
C PRO A 539 3.58 20.37 -3.03
N LYS A 540 4.83 20.65 -2.66
CA LYS A 540 6.03 20.13 -3.32
C LYS A 540 6.08 18.59 -3.31
N THR A 541 5.69 17.97 -2.21
CA THR A 541 5.60 16.50 -2.10
C THR A 541 4.51 15.94 -3.00
N ALA A 542 3.33 16.59 -3.04
CA ALA A 542 2.22 16.18 -3.90
C ALA A 542 2.56 16.35 -5.40
N PHE A 543 3.31 17.39 -5.75
CA PHE A 543 3.83 17.59 -7.10
C PHE A 543 4.64 16.37 -7.56
N LEU A 544 5.65 15.99 -6.79
CA LEU A 544 6.53 14.88 -7.15
C LEU A 544 5.76 13.53 -7.18
N GLU A 545 4.85 13.32 -6.22
CA GLU A 545 3.98 12.15 -6.23
C GLU A 545 3.15 12.08 -7.51
N GLY A 546 2.58 13.20 -7.97
CA GLY A 546 1.81 13.26 -9.20
C GLY A 546 2.64 12.96 -10.45
N VAL A 547 3.89 13.43 -10.50
CA VAL A 547 4.82 13.13 -11.59
C VAL A 547 5.04 11.63 -11.71
N PHE A 548 5.35 10.94 -10.61
CA PHE A 548 5.61 9.50 -10.64
C PHE A 548 4.32 8.66 -10.76
N ALA A 549 3.24 9.06 -10.10
CA ALA A 549 1.97 8.34 -10.25
C ALA A 549 1.44 8.35 -11.68
N ARG A 550 1.75 9.39 -12.48
CA ARG A 550 1.21 9.63 -13.81
C ARG A 550 2.27 9.59 -14.92
N GLY A 551 3.54 9.35 -14.54
CA GLY A 551 4.69 9.36 -15.44
C GLY A 551 4.74 8.16 -16.38
N ASP A 552 5.42 8.34 -17.51
CA ASP A 552 5.85 7.24 -18.38
C ASP A 552 7.29 6.82 -18.06
N VAL A 553 7.84 5.90 -18.84
CA VAL A 553 9.17 5.33 -18.62
C VAL A 553 10.30 6.37 -18.55
N ARG A 554 10.18 7.54 -19.17
CA ARG A 554 11.19 8.60 -19.10
C ARG A 554 11.38 9.14 -17.68
N THR A 555 10.36 9.05 -16.82
CA THR A 555 10.49 9.44 -15.42
C THR A 555 11.52 8.60 -14.66
N ALA A 556 11.86 7.40 -15.18
CA ALA A 556 12.95 6.58 -14.65
C ALA A 556 14.34 7.26 -14.79
N ASP A 557 14.55 8.01 -15.87
CA ASP A 557 15.81 8.75 -16.05
C ASP A 557 15.94 9.88 -15.03
N ALA A 558 14.83 10.59 -14.75
CA ALA A 558 14.80 11.59 -13.69
C ALA A 558 15.00 10.98 -12.30
N LEU A 559 14.40 9.82 -12.05
CA LEU A 559 14.56 9.08 -10.80
C LEU A 559 16.02 8.67 -10.58
N GLU A 560 16.67 8.13 -11.60
CA GLU A 560 18.09 7.74 -11.53
C GLU A 560 19.00 8.95 -11.35
N GLU A 561 18.76 10.04 -12.08
CA GLU A 561 19.56 11.27 -11.93
C GLU A 561 19.41 11.89 -10.55
N ALA A 562 18.19 12.05 -10.03
CA ALA A 562 17.95 12.55 -8.69
C ALA A 562 18.61 11.65 -7.62
N TRP A 563 18.49 10.34 -7.78
CA TRP A 563 19.15 9.38 -6.90
C TRP A 563 20.68 9.50 -6.93
N ARG A 564 21.28 9.68 -8.11
CA ARG A 564 22.74 9.93 -8.28
C ARG A 564 23.16 11.24 -7.63
N MET A 565 22.28 12.25 -7.65
CA MET A 565 22.49 13.54 -6.97
C MET A 565 22.29 13.46 -5.46
N GLY A 566 21.83 12.35 -4.91
CA GLY A 566 21.70 12.10 -3.48
C GLY A 566 20.27 12.07 -2.93
N ALA A 567 19.23 12.11 -3.77
CA ALA A 567 17.85 11.94 -3.31
C ALA A 567 17.65 10.59 -2.63
N ARG A 568 17.11 10.61 -1.42
CA ARG A 568 16.82 9.45 -0.57
C ARG A 568 15.62 9.75 0.30
N PHE A 569 14.79 8.73 0.59
CA PHE A 569 13.69 8.86 1.53
C PHE A 569 12.79 10.07 1.24
N ASP A 570 12.39 10.26 -0.03
CA ASP A 570 11.60 11.41 -0.47
C ASP A 570 10.21 11.51 0.19
N GLY A 571 9.74 10.42 0.79
CA GLY A 571 8.55 10.39 1.64
C GLY A 571 8.74 11.03 3.03
N TRP A 572 9.98 11.32 3.44
CA TRP A 572 10.32 11.88 4.75
C TRP A 572 10.68 13.36 4.63
N SER A 573 9.97 14.22 5.36
CA SER A 573 10.11 15.67 5.23
C SER A 573 11.51 16.20 5.51
N GLU A 574 12.27 15.52 6.37
CA GLU A 574 13.65 15.86 6.70
C GLU A 574 14.68 15.45 5.64
N CYS A 575 14.28 14.57 4.70
CA CYS A 575 15.14 14.08 3.62
C CYS A 575 14.76 14.66 2.26
N PHE A 576 13.51 15.11 2.12
CA PHE A 576 12.96 15.57 0.86
C PHE A 576 13.56 16.89 0.40
N ASP A 577 14.30 16.89 -0.71
CA ASP A 577 14.87 18.07 -1.35
C ASP A 577 14.22 18.32 -2.72
N PHE A 578 13.24 19.21 -2.75
CA PHE A 578 12.53 19.56 -3.98
C PHE A 578 13.43 20.23 -5.02
N ASP A 579 14.37 21.05 -4.59
CA ASP A 579 15.24 21.80 -5.50
C ASP A 579 16.24 20.85 -6.17
N LEU A 580 16.67 19.79 -5.48
CA LEU A 580 17.46 18.71 -6.08
C LEU A 580 16.66 18.04 -7.21
N TRP A 581 15.38 17.73 -6.99
CA TRP A 581 14.52 17.14 -7.99
C TRP A 581 14.34 18.02 -9.21
N MET A 582 14.13 19.35 -9.03
CA MET A 582 14.01 20.28 -10.15
C MET A 582 15.30 20.35 -10.97
N ARG A 583 16.46 20.34 -10.33
CA ARG A 583 17.76 20.24 -11.03
C ARG A 583 17.93 18.91 -11.77
N ALA A 584 17.43 17.81 -11.23
CA ALA A 584 17.49 16.51 -11.91
C ALA A 584 16.65 16.51 -13.19
N PHE A 585 15.42 17.04 -13.14
CA PHE A 585 14.57 17.22 -14.32
C PHE A 585 15.24 18.11 -15.37
N GLU A 586 15.82 19.23 -14.96
CA GLU A 586 16.54 20.16 -15.84
C GLU A 586 17.71 19.46 -16.55
N ARG A 587 18.53 18.71 -15.82
CA ARG A 587 19.70 18.01 -16.37
C ARG A 587 19.34 17.00 -17.46
N ILE A 588 18.22 16.34 -17.34
CA ILE A 588 17.76 15.39 -18.37
C ILE A 588 16.86 16.04 -19.44
N GLY A 589 16.65 17.37 -19.35
CA GLY A 589 15.80 18.11 -20.30
C GLY A 589 14.33 17.73 -20.25
N MET A 590 13.81 17.35 -19.07
CA MET A 590 12.41 16.96 -18.88
C MET A 590 11.60 18.06 -18.21
N ASP A 591 10.46 18.42 -18.79
CA ASP A 591 9.43 19.19 -18.10
C ASP A 591 8.48 18.27 -17.35
N PRO A 592 8.54 18.17 -15.99
CA PRO A 592 7.68 17.30 -15.22
C PRO A 592 6.20 17.73 -15.25
N SER A 593 5.89 18.97 -15.60
CA SER A 593 4.51 19.51 -15.62
C SER A 593 3.63 18.82 -16.64
N ILE A 594 4.20 18.22 -17.69
CA ILE A 594 3.45 17.47 -18.71
C ILE A 594 2.63 16.31 -18.11
N TYR A 595 3.08 15.75 -16.99
CA TYR A 595 2.38 14.65 -16.31
C TYR A 595 1.22 15.14 -15.44
N LEU A 596 1.20 16.42 -15.05
CA LEU A 596 0.23 17.00 -14.13
C LEU A 596 -0.96 17.69 -14.85
N ARG A 597 -0.84 17.93 -16.17
CA ARG A 597 -1.88 18.55 -16.97
C ARG A 597 -3.16 17.71 -17.03
N PRO A 598 -4.31 18.32 -17.39
CA PRO A 598 -5.49 17.54 -17.75
C PRO A 598 -5.19 16.69 -19.00
N ARG A 599 -5.85 15.55 -19.13
CA ARG A 599 -5.68 14.63 -20.25
C ARG A 599 -6.99 14.48 -21.02
N ASP A 600 -6.90 14.34 -22.33
CA ASP A 600 -8.05 14.06 -23.15
C ASP A 600 -8.57 12.64 -22.90
N LEU A 601 -9.86 12.41 -23.08
CA LEU A 601 -10.49 11.13 -22.75
C LEU A 601 -10.10 9.99 -23.69
N ASP A 602 -9.70 10.33 -24.91
CA ASP A 602 -9.20 9.42 -25.95
C ASP A 602 -7.67 9.29 -25.94
N GLU A 603 -6.98 10.08 -25.11
CA GLU A 603 -5.55 10.01 -24.94
C GLU A 603 -5.13 8.63 -24.42
N GLN A 604 -4.13 8.00 -25.07
CA GLN A 604 -3.52 6.77 -24.59
C GLN A 604 -2.64 7.10 -23.38
N LEU A 605 -2.98 6.55 -22.23
CA LEU A 605 -2.29 6.80 -20.96
C LEU A 605 -1.09 5.85 -20.78
N PRO A 606 -0.04 6.26 -20.06
CA PRO A 606 1.16 5.43 -19.83
C PRO A 606 0.86 4.04 -19.26
N TRP A 607 -0.24 3.86 -18.54
CA TRP A 607 -0.67 2.60 -17.90
C TRP A 607 -1.76 1.83 -18.65
N ASP A 608 -2.20 2.26 -19.84
CA ASP A 608 -3.31 1.61 -20.60
C ASP A 608 -2.96 0.19 -21.09
N HIS A 609 -1.70 -0.20 -21.02
CA HIS A 609 -1.26 -1.57 -21.26
C HIS A 609 -1.56 -2.54 -20.10
N ILE A 610 -1.93 -2.03 -18.91
CA ILE A 610 -2.34 -2.83 -17.76
C ILE A 610 -3.87 -2.99 -17.76
N ARG A 611 -4.35 -4.22 -17.71
CA ARG A 611 -5.79 -4.52 -17.61
C ARG A 611 -6.19 -4.66 -16.15
N THR A 612 -6.92 -3.66 -15.62
CA THR A 612 -7.38 -3.63 -14.23
C THR A 612 -8.77 -4.26 -14.06
N PRO A 613 -9.22 -4.49 -12.80
CA PRO A 613 -10.55 -5.02 -12.54
C PRO A 613 -11.69 -4.14 -13.08
N VAL A 614 -11.43 -2.84 -13.21
CA VAL A 614 -12.46 -1.86 -13.58
C VAL A 614 -12.25 -1.40 -15.02
N VAL A 615 -13.33 -1.47 -15.83
CA VAL A 615 -13.27 -1.10 -17.25
C VAL A 615 -13.28 0.42 -17.46
N LYS A 616 -12.55 0.90 -18.48
CA LYS A 616 -12.44 2.35 -18.84
C LYS A 616 -13.83 3.01 -18.97
N LYS A 617 -14.80 2.32 -19.58
CA LYS A 617 -16.17 2.83 -19.73
C LYS A 617 -16.83 3.19 -18.40
N PHE A 618 -16.64 2.37 -17.36
CA PHE A 618 -17.17 2.65 -16.02
C PHE A 618 -16.49 3.88 -15.41
N LEU A 619 -15.17 4.01 -15.54
CA LEU A 619 -14.43 5.16 -15.03
C LEU A 619 -14.91 6.45 -15.68
N LEU A 620 -15.15 6.45 -17.00
CA LEU A 620 -15.71 7.60 -17.75
C LEU A 620 -17.12 7.95 -17.30
N THR A 621 -17.97 6.92 -17.06
CA THR A 621 -19.33 7.14 -16.53
C THR A 621 -19.28 7.78 -15.14
N GLU A 622 -18.41 7.30 -14.26
CA GLU A 622 -18.25 7.87 -12.92
C GLU A 622 -17.66 9.29 -12.95
N ARG A 623 -16.74 9.56 -13.90
CA ARG A 623 -16.27 10.93 -14.14
C ARG A 623 -17.40 11.87 -14.57
N ALA A 624 -18.24 11.46 -15.51
CA ALA A 624 -19.39 12.26 -15.94
C ALA A 624 -20.36 12.55 -14.78
N LYS A 625 -20.66 11.54 -13.97
CA LYS A 625 -21.46 11.71 -12.73
C LYS A 625 -20.82 12.68 -11.73
N ALA A 626 -19.48 12.68 -11.61
CA ALA A 626 -18.78 13.63 -10.76
C ALA A 626 -19.07 15.08 -11.15
N TYR A 627 -19.00 15.39 -12.44
CA TYR A 627 -19.31 16.74 -12.95
C TYR A 627 -20.77 17.14 -12.76
N ALA A 628 -21.67 16.16 -12.70
CA ALA A 628 -23.08 16.37 -12.37
C ALA A 628 -23.37 16.35 -10.85
N ALA A 629 -22.36 16.15 -10.00
CA ALA A 629 -22.49 15.89 -8.56
C ALA A 629 -23.49 14.78 -8.24
N ALA A 630 -23.63 13.79 -9.14
CA ALA A 630 -24.57 12.68 -8.99
C ALA A 630 -23.91 11.50 -8.25
N LEU A 631 -24.61 10.93 -7.28
CA LEU A 631 -24.12 9.80 -6.48
C LEU A 631 -24.25 8.48 -7.24
N THR A 632 -23.33 7.56 -6.91
CA THR A 632 -23.42 6.14 -7.24
C THR A 632 -23.48 5.36 -5.93
N PRO A 633 -24.66 4.84 -5.55
CA PRO A 633 -24.85 4.08 -4.33
C PRO A 633 -23.98 2.81 -4.26
N ASP A 634 -23.86 2.21 -3.07
CA ASP A 634 -23.13 0.95 -2.89
C ASP A 634 -23.81 -0.20 -3.65
N CYS A 635 -23.07 -0.87 -4.52
CA CYS A 635 -23.61 -1.96 -5.35
C CYS A 635 -23.99 -3.21 -4.55
N ARG A 636 -23.67 -3.30 -3.25
CA ARG A 636 -24.13 -4.38 -2.36
C ARG A 636 -25.62 -4.25 -2.03
N ASP A 637 -26.07 -3.00 -1.92
CA ASP A 637 -27.43 -2.67 -1.50
C ASP A 637 -28.31 -2.27 -2.70
N HIS A 638 -27.70 -2.02 -3.86
CA HIS A 638 -28.36 -1.58 -5.09
C HIS A 638 -28.01 -2.46 -6.29
N ALA A 639 -28.46 -2.07 -7.49
CA ALA A 639 -28.16 -2.77 -8.73
C ALA A 639 -26.66 -2.75 -9.06
N CYS A 640 -26.18 -3.77 -9.78
CA CYS A 640 -24.81 -3.83 -10.26
C CYS A 640 -24.57 -2.83 -11.39
N TYR A 641 -23.59 -1.95 -11.20
CA TYR A 641 -23.20 -0.92 -12.19
C TYR A 641 -22.27 -1.43 -13.29
N ARG A 642 -22.04 -2.74 -13.40
CA ARG A 642 -21.19 -3.38 -14.43
C ARG A 642 -19.81 -2.74 -14.52
N CYS A 643 -19.15 -2.56 -13.38
CA CYS A 643 -17.83 -1.94 -13.32
C CYS A 643 -16.72 -2.76 -13.99
N GLY A 644 -16.96 -4.05 -14.32
CA GLY A 644 -15.99 -4.97 -14.90
C GLY A 644 -15.33 -5.91 -13.91
N ALA A 645 -15.40 -5.62 -12.61
CA ALA A 645 -14.83 -6.51 -11.59
C ALA A 645 -15.57 -7.86 -11.55
N PRO A 646 -14.84 -8.98 -11.48
CA PRO A 646 -15.45 -10.30 -11.36
C PRO A 646 -15.95 -10.50 -9.93
N CYS A 647 -17.24 -10.28 -9.72
CA CYS A 647 -17.84 -10.56 -8.42
C CYS A 647 -18.08 -12.07 -8.27
N PHE A 648 -17.49 -12.67 -7.25
CA PHE A 648 -17.62 -14.11 -6.95
C PHE A 648 -18.95 -14.48 -6.29
N THR A 649 -19.73 -13.48 -5.84
CA THR A 649 -21.02 -13.69 -5.22
C THR A 649 -22.13 -13.77 -6.26
N PRO A 650 -22.95 -14.83 -6.30
CA PRO A 650 -24.16 -14.84 -7.10
C PRO A 650 -25.08 -13.70 -6.68
N LYS A 651 -25.69 -13.04 -7.64
CA LYS A 651 -26.75 -12.09 -7.34
C LYS A 651 -27.95 -12.84 -6.75
N ALA A 652 -28.49 -12.33 -5.66
CA ALA A 652 -29.81 -12.76 -5.23
C ALA A 652 -30.82 -12.54 -6.37
N ARG A 653 -31.88 -13.34 -6.43
CA ARG A 653 -32.97 -13.20 -7.43
C ARG A 653 -33.62 -11.80 -7.44
N ASP A 654 -33.46 -11.03 -6.37
CA ASP A 654 -33.91 -9.65 -6.19
C ASP A 654 -32.86 -8.58 -6.58
N GLY A 655 -31.75 -8.99 -7.19
CA GLY A 655 -30.69 -8.06 -7.66
C GLY A 655 -29.70 -7.62 -6.57
N ARG A 656 -29.87 -8.07 -5.31
CA ARG A 656 -28.94 -7.79 -4.21
C ARG A 656 -27.77 -8.76 -4.21
N HIS A 657 -26.57 -8.30 -3.85
CA HIS A 657 -25.42 -9.17 -3.62
C HIS A 657 -25.58 -9.92 -2.29
N LEU A 658 -25.69 -11.25 -2.35
CA LEU A 658 -25.50 -12.07 -1.17
C LEU A 658 -24.00 -12.34 -1.02
N SER A 659 -23.43 -12.04 0.13
CA SER A 659 -22.12 -12.55 0.51
C SER A 659 -22.25 -14.06 0.72
N LEU A 660 -21.86 -14.86 -0.28
CA LEU A 660 -21.82 -16.31 -0.16
C LEU A 660 -20.49 -16.71 0.49
N GLN A 661 -20.63 -17.42 1.58
CA GLN A 661 -19.56 -18.23 2.13
C GLN A 661 -19.40 -19.45 1.24
N LEU A 662 -18.37 -19.51 0.43
CA LEU A 662 -17.99 -20.75 -0.26
C LEU A 662 -17.43 -21.70 0.80
N ALA A 663 -18.00 -22.89 0.88
CA ALA A 663 -17.46 -23.95 1.72
C ALA A 663 -16.02 -24.30 1.25
N PRO A 664 -15.08 -24.60 2.16
CA PRO A 664 -13.73 -25.02 1.79
C PRO A 664 -13.80 -26.24 0.87
N GLY A 665 -13.14 -26.18 -0.28
CA GLY A 665 -13.00 -27.32 -1.21
C GLY A 665 -13.90 -27.31 -2.45
N GLN A 666 -14.76 -26.32 -2.65
CA GLN A 666 -15.43 -26.14 -3.94
C GLN A 666 -14.71 -25.06 -4.76
N GLY A 667 -13.59 -25.43 -5.34
CA GLY A 667 -12.99 -24.69 -6.44
C GLY A 667 -13.94 -24.69 -7.64
N VAL A 668 -14.56 -23.55 -7.93
CA VAL A 668 -15.17 -23.34 -9.24
C VAL A 668 -13.98 -23.03 -10.16
N GLU A 669 -13.60 -23.99 -11.00
CA GLU A 669 -12.73 -23.67 -12.14
C GLU A 669 -13.31 -22.46 -12.86
N PRO A 670 -12.54 -21.42 -13.11
CA PRO A 670 -13.00 -20.31 -13.92
C PRO A 670 -13.21 -20.84 -15.33
N LYS A 671 -14.46 -21.19 -15.67
CA LYS A 671 -14.82 -21.32 -17.08
C LYS A 671 -14.43 -20.00 -17.72
N SER A 672 -13.58 -20.07 -18.72
CA SER A 672 -13.17 -18.94 -19.54
C SER A 672 -14.43 -18.19 -19.99
N LEU A 673 -14.76 -17.13 -19.26
CA LEU A 673 -15.76 -16.17 -19.71
C LEU A 673 -15.11 -15.44 -20.86
N ASP A 674 -15.53 -15.77 -22.07
CA ASP A 674 -15.15 -15.07 -23.28
C ASP A 674 -15.63 -13.61 -23.17
N PHE A 675 -14.72 -12.74 -22.75
CA PHE A 675 -14.91 -11.30 -22.77
C PHE A 675 -14.55 -10.78 -24.15
N SER A 676 -15.37 -11.10 -25.15
CA SER A 676 -15.36 -10.31 -26.38
C SER A 676 -15.66 -8.86 -26.01
N ILE A 677 -14.64 -8.01 -26.13
CA ILE A 677 -14.77 -6.57 -25.95
C ILE A 677 -15.77 -6.08 -27.01
N PRO A 678 -16.86 -5.37 -26.62
CA PRO A 678 -17.64 -4.67 -27.63
C PRO A 678 -16.72 -3.75 -28.44
N PRO A 679 -16.98 -3.51 -29.72
CA PRO A 679 -16.15 -2.68 -30.57
C PRO A 679 -15.84 -1.36 -29.86
N GLU A 680 -14.59 -0.92 -29.96
CA GLU A 680 -14.06 0.25 -29.27
C GLU A 680 -14.98 1.46 -29.51
N VAL A 681 -15.50 2.00 -28.43
CA VAL A 681 -16.24 3.26 -28.47
C VAL A 681 -15.20 4.35 -28.70
N THR A 682 -15.31 5.09 -29.79
CA THR A 682 -14.36 6.17 -30.13
C THR A 682 -14.48 7.33 -29.14
N GLY A 683 -13.42 8.12 -28.96
CA GLY A 683 -13.44 9.29 -28.07
C GLY A 683 -14.54 10.30 -28.44
N ALA A 684 -14.86 10.43 -29.74
CA ALA A 684 -15.93 11.25 -30.24
C ALA A 684 -17.31 10.80 -29.73
N ASP A 685 -17.58 9.49 -29.71
CA ASP A 685 -18.84 8.93 -29.18
C ASP A 685 -18.99 9.20 -27.67
N ILE A 686 -17.88 9.17 -26.94
CA ILE A 686 -17.88 9.45 -25.50
C ILE A 686 -18.13 10.94 -25.23
N THR A 687 -17.50 11.84 -25.97
CA THR A 687 -17.67 13.28 -25.81
C THR A 687 -19.11 13.69 -26.13
N THR A 688 -19.66 13.20 -27.21
CA THR A 688 -21.06 13.42 -27.58
C THR A 688 -22.01 12.88 -26.51
N ARG A 689 -21.73 11.67 -25.98
CA ARG A 689 -22.54 11.07 -24.93
C ARG A 689 -22.44 11.81 -23.59
N ILE A 690 -21.28 12.40 -23.27
CA ILE A 690 -21.13 13.27 -22.08
C ILE A 690 -21.94 14.55 -22.22
N GLU A 691 -21.98 15.15 -23.43
CA GLU A 691 -22.79 16.34 -23.69
C GLU A 691 -24.29 16.05 -23.65
N GLU A 692 -24.71 14.91 -24.20
CA GLU A 692 -26.09 14.41 -24.07
C GLU A 692 -26.48 14.16 -22.62
N LEU A 693 -25.57 13.61 -21.81
CA LEU A 693 -25.80 13.36 -20.38
C LEU A 693 -25.88 14.65 -19.55
N LYS A 694 -25.11 15.68 -19.92
CA LYS A 694 -25.20 17.02 -19.28
C LYS A 694 -26.51 17.72 -19.59
N ALA A 695 -27.11 17.45 -20.76
CA ALA A 695 -28.35 18.05 -21.19
C ALA A 695 -29.61 17.37 -20.65
N LYS A 696 -29.50 16.19 -20.03
CA LYS A 696 -30.63 15.42 -19.47
C LYS A 696 -30.89 15.77 -18.00
N PRO A 697 -32.16 15.86 -17.56
CA PRO A 697 -32.48 15.90 -16.12
C PRO A 697 -31.95 14.69 -15.38
N ILE A 698 -31.61 14.86 -14.09
CA ILE A 698 -31.01 13.80 -13.27
C ILE A 698 -31.87 12.53 -13.21
N GLU A 699 -33.19 12.67 -13.20
CA GLU A 699 -34.16 11.57 -13.22
C GLU A 699 -34.04 10.71 -14.48
N ALA A 700 -33.84 11.33 -15.65
CA ALA A 700 -33.66 10.63 -16.93
C ALA A 700 -32.28 9.89 -17.01
N LEU A 701 -31.26 10.33 -16.28
CA LEU A 701 -29.97 9.65 -16.17
C LEU A 701 -30.05 8.37 -15.33
N LEU A 702 -30.96 8.33 -14.38
CA LEU A 702 -31.19 7.16 -13.51
C LEU A 702 -31.97 6.05 -14.23
N GLU A 703 -32.89 6.39 -15.17
CA GLU A 703 -33.65 5.40 -15.96
C GLU A 703 -32.78 4.62 -16.93
N ASP A 704 -31.79 5.26 -17.59
CA ASP A 704 -30.86 4.59 -18.51
C ASP A 704 -29.93 3.58 -17.81
N VAL A 705 -29.74 3.71 -16.49
CA VAL A 705 -28.91 2.82 -15.66
C VAL A 705 -29.73 1.67 -15.04
N THR A 706 -31.05 1.84 -14.95
CA THR A 706 -31.97 0.91 -14.27
C THR A 706 -32.78 0.01 -15.21
N ALA A 707 -32.55 0.07 -16.53
CA ALA A 707 -33.28 -0.77 -17.50
C ALA A 707 -33.17 -2.26 -17.14
N PRO A 708 -34.29 -3.00 -17.05
CA PRO A 708 -34.30 -4.39 -16.62
C PRO A 708 -33.58 -5.30 -17.63
N PRO A 709 -32.92 -6.39 -17.17
CA PRO A 709 -32.28 -7.36 -18.06
C PRO A 709 -33.34 -8.07 -18.92
N GLY A 710 -33.03 -8.30 -20.20
CA GLY A 710 -33.87 -9.05 -21.13
C GLY A 710 -34.25 -10.46 -20.60
N PRO A 711 -35.25 -11.13 -21.20
CA PRO A 711 -35.89 -12.32 -20.67
C PRO A 711 -34.89 -13.50 -20.47
N PRO A 712 -35.10 -14.34 -19.44
CA PRO A 712 -34.12 -15.35 -19.05
C PRO A 712 -34.06 -16.49 -20.08
N VAL A 713 -32.85 -16.92 -20.39
CA VAL A 713 -32.56 -18.16 -21.12
C VAL A 713 -32.94 -19.33 -20.22
N LYS A 714 -33.77 -20.27 -20.73
CA LYS A 714 -34.26 -21.44 -20.01
C LYS A 714 -33.10 -22.30 -19.51
N ALA A 715 -33.05 -22.51 -18.20
CA ALA A 715 -32.12 -23.45 -17.56
C ALA A 715 -32.59 -24.91 -17.73
N ALA A 716 -31.64 -25.77 -18.05
CA ALA A 716 -31.85 -27.22 -18.11
C ALA A 716 -32.01 -27.82 -16.71
N THR A 717 -32.93 -28.78 -16.58
CA THR A 717 -33.30 -29.47 -15.34
C THR A 717 -32.17 -30.40 -14.86
N PRO A 718 -31.79 -30.42 -13.55
CA PRO A 718 -30.83 -31.38 -13.03
C PRO A 718 -31.53 -32.72 -12.65
N PRO A 719 -30.80 -33.88 -12.71
CA PRO A 719 -31.36 -35.19 -12.34
C PRO A 719 -31.45 -35.36 -10.82
N ALA A 720 -32.42 -36.23 -10.41
CA ALA A 720 -32.78 -36.51 -9.04
C ALA A 720 -31.68 -37.27 -8.25
N PRO A 721 -31.59 -37.12 -6.90
CA PRO A 721 -30.64 -37.85 -6.08
C PRO A 721 -31.14 -39.24 -5.69
N ALA A 722 -30.22 -40.22 -5.70
CA ALA A 722 -30.44 -41.58 -5.24
C ALA A 722 -30.38 -41.69 -3.71
N ALA A 723 -31.26 -42.51 -3.16
CA ALA A 723 -31.36 -42.86 -1.74
C ALA A 723 -30.39 -43.99 -1.36
N ASN A 724 -29.77 -43.88 -0.17
CA ASN A 724 -29.28 -45.01 0.67
C ASN A 724 -28.92 -44.38 2.04
N GLY A 725 -29.25 -44.90 3.21
CA GLY A 725 -29.43 -46.27 3.66
C GLY A 725 -28.80 -46.31 5.07
N ASN A 726 -29.61 -46.65 6.06
CA ASN A 726 -29.37 -46.75 7.51
C ASN A 726 -28.06 -47.40 8.00
N GLY A 727 -27.59 -46.93 9.18
CA GLY A 727 -26.66 -47.68 10.03
C GLY A 727 -26.59 -47.09 11.46
N LYS A 728 -27.28 -47.75 12.41
CA LYS A 728 -27.26 -47.50 13.87
C LYS A 728 -25.97 -48.02 14.50
N GLY A 729 -25.48 -47.36 15.54
CA GLY A 729 -24.48 -47.92 16.45
C GLY A 729 -24.36 -47.11 17.76
N ASN A 730 -24.90 -47.68 18.82
CA ASN A 730 -24.81 -47.28 20.22
C ASN A 730 -23.38 -47.51 20.79
N GLY A 731 -22.99 -46.73 21.80
CA GLY A 731 -21.87 -47.04 22.68
C GLY A 731 -21.66 -46.03 23.79
N ASN A 732 -22.17 -46.34 24.96
CA ASN A 732 -21.93 -45.70 26.26
C ASN A 732 -20.46 -45.91 26.73
N GLY A 733 -19.94 -44.99 27.55
CA GLY A 733 -18.72 -45.19 28.34
C GLY A 733 -18.41 -44.01 29.27
N ASN A 734 -18.79 -44.13 30.52
CA ASN A 734 -18.40 -43.31 31.68
C ASN A 734 -16.92 -43.43 32.00
N GLY A 735 -16.33 -42.41 32.62
CA GLY A 735 -15.04 -42.49 33.28
C GLY A 735 -14.64 -41.19 33.97
N ASP A 736 -14.67 -41.23 35.30
CA ASP A 736 -14.37 -40.18 36.29
C ASP A 736 -12.92 -39.67 36.30
N GLY A 737 -12.77 -38.43 36.77
CA GLY A 737 -11.80 -38.04 37.83
C GLY A 737 -10.42 -37.59 37.39
N ASP A 738 -10.03 -36.39 37.56
CA ASP A 738 -9.18 -35.94 38.67
C ASP A 738 -8.81 -34.44 38.57
N GLY A 739 -9.04 -33.72 39.64
CA GLY A 739 -8.65 -32.31 39.79
C GLY A 739 -7.18 -32.15 40.12
N ARG A 740 -6.56 -31.17 39.47
CA ARG A 740 -5.33 -30.53 40.01
C ARG A 740 -5.35 -29.04 39.80
N GLU A 741 -5.47 -28.31 40.89
CA GLU A 741 -5.14 -26.89 41.03
C GLU A 741 -3.74 -26.57 40.47
N PHE A 742 -3.66 -25.56 39.62
CA PHE A 742 -2.40 -24.88 39.35
C PHE A 742 -2.48 -23.44 39.78
N GLY A 743 -1.67 -23.14 40.81
CA GLY A 743 -1.56 -21.84 41.44
C GLY A 743 -1.02 -20.75 40.53
N ARG A 744 -1.63 -19.60 40.72
CA ARG A 744 -1.22 -18.32 40.11
C ARG A 744 0.18 -17.93 40.61
N ARG A 745 1.17 -17.82 39.71
CA ARG A 745 2.39 -17.05 39.94
C ARG A 745 2.35 -15.78 39.05
N ARG A 746 2.10 -14.65 39.71
CA ARG A 746 2.39 -13.33 39.15
C ARG A 746 3.91 -13.16 39.04
N ARG A 747 4.43 -12.95 37.86
CA ARG A 747 5.78 -12.41 37.65
C ARG A 747 5.71 -10.90 37.71
N VAL A 748 6.28 -10.32 38.76
CA VAL A 748 6.54 -8.88 38.88
C VAL A 748 7.88 -8.63 38.22
N TRP A 749 7.89 -7.73 37.21
CA TRP A 749 9.11 -7.18 36.65
C TRP A 749 9.49 -5.90 37.39
N PRO A 750 10.76 -5.65 37.72
CA PRO A 750 11.16 -4.42 38.39
C PRO A 750 11.09 -3.24 37.43
N ALA A 751 10.58 -2.12 37.92
CA ALA A 751 10.55 -0.85 37.25
C ALA A 751 11.95 -0.30 37.01
N ALA A 752 12.38 -0.19 35.76
CA ALA A 752 13.59 0.55 35.40
C ALA A 752 13.23 2.03 35.17
N ALA A 753 14.11 2.87 35.71
CA ALA A 753 13.98 4.31 35.84
C ALA A 753 13.75 5.01 34.52
N ARG A 754 12.83 6.00 34.52
CA ARG A 754 12.58 6.94 33.44
C ARG A 754 13.74 7.95 33.34
N GLY A 755 14.52 7.87 32.25
CA GLY A 755 15.37 8.96 31.80
C GLY A 755 14.62 9.90 30.86
N PRO A 756 14.95 11.21 30.81
CA PRO A 756 14.20 12.18 30.04
C PRO A 756 14.67 12.26 28.58
N GLN A 757 13.73 12.64 27.71
CA GLN A 757 13.88 13.06 26.32
C GLN A 757 13.90 11.94 25.26
N ALA A 758 12.70 11.48 24.89
CA ALA A 758 12.46 10.96 23.56
C ALA A 758 12.25 12.14 22.61
N SER A 759 13.20 12.39 21.71
CA SER A 759 13.10 13.36 20.65
C SER A 759 11.95 12.99 19.68
N ARG A 760 11.21 14.00 19.29
CA ARG A 760 10.01 13.94 18.46
C ARG A 760 10.32 13.50 17.04
N TYR A 761 10.28 12.21 16.75
CA TYR A 761 10.18 11.71 15.38
C TYR A 761 8.70 11.45 15.06
N ARG A 762 8.13 12.24 14.17
CA ARG A 762 6.77 12.05 13.66
C ARG A 762 6.83 11.73 12.18
N VAL A 763 6.53 10.50 11.87
CA VAL A 763 6.39 9.95 10.53
C VAL A 763 5.20 10.59 9.82
N VAL A 764 5.40 11.08 8.59
CA VAL A 764 4.37 11.68 7.72
C VAL A 764 3.53 10.59 7.01
N TYR A 765 3.75 9.31 7.32
CA TYR A 765 2.94 8.22 6.78
C TYR A 765 1.62 8.09 7.56
N GLU A 766 0.65 8.89 7.17
CA GLU A 766 -0.74 8.62 7.51
C GLU A 766 -1.54 8.52 6.21
N LYS A 767 -1.85 7.27 5.84
CA LYS A 767 -2.76 6.84 4.78
C LYS A 767 -2.34 7.13 3.33
N ALA A 768 -1.62 6.20 2.73
CA ALA A 768 -1.93 5.70 1.41
C ALA A 768 -2.73 4.39 1.62
N GLY A 769 -3.96 4.38 1.26
CA GLY A 769 -4.83 3.19 1.33
C GLY A 769 -6.19 3.49 1.87
#